data_83c4047102cb4f5a2e9c3558fcb99401
#
_entry.id   83c4047102cb4f5a2e9c3558fcb99401
#
_cell.length_a   1.000
_cell.length_b   1.000
_cell.length_c   1.000
_cell.angle_alpha   90.00
_cell.angle_beta   90.00
_cell.angle_gamma   90.00
#
_symmetry.space_group_name_H-M   'P 1'
#
loop_
_entity.id
_entity.type
_entity.pdbx_description
1 polymer ?
#
loop_
_entity_poly.entity_id
_entity_poly.type
_entity_poly.pdbx_seq_one_letter_code
_entity_poly.pdbx_strand_id
1 'polypeptide(L)'
;KGTRHPATVKYIGEIAQAPDQAVIDVVNKFRAKGRSFLTPGEEIIIDSDTVIDISHESLMRIWDKLKSWVDEEFSSVQMYLRLAEASSQYQVGKTGLWRPPDLQLALNWKKTQQPTLAWAKKYNPAFEKVMVFLDASEKKHQQEEQNKVRLQRMELNRTRKFAVSSLLAAIAFLFISVWGFQQRSEAIKRAREADSSREEAEYRKKEADSLRILAEGRASIADMQKMMAQLNADSADKERAIAYLQSKISEQEKEIAYRQAEEFARKSETYQQAKEKAEKTAEQAIEQQNETEKEKFQELRKKMISIAQTMAVKTTQTDDKNLRGLLAYQAFLFNRDYEGQNDHPDIYNALYSALAGFYGDNYNSLVGHAGSVKSIAFVPGSAVFYSSGVDGKILRWDLNGNIKSYRTLRSNPFNRCMVISPNGRWLANATPTSGIQLFNLNTSNEPELLQGHKSSVGVLAFTSDSKGLYSASNDKTIMYWDLVSGANEVFLNLPNTNIRCLAVSPVGRYLYGGTDDGRLVRWNMDTKEETVLFRSDKNTIAALSVNSAGNRIAFVDKNGSLRLWDTRSNNVIRTVAAHAVRIMDVKFSPDDKQIATSSLDKTVKIWDAANLNNKPITINKHNDWVIALAFSPDGKFLVSSGEDGTIYYWPAHASYMAEQMCGKITRNFTQREWETYVSYDINYQKTCPNK
;
A
#
# COMPACT_ATOMS: atom_id res chain seq x y z
N LYS A 1 -10.66 37.67 11.88
CA LYS A 1 -10.44 38.98 11.32
C LYS A 1 -9.85 39.83 12.44
N GLY A 2 -8.58 40.32 12.28
CA GLY A 2 -7.93 41.20 13.24
C GLY A 2 -8.67 42.53 13.29
N THR A 3 -9.26 42.81 14.43
CA THR A 3 -9.87 44.14 14.68
C THR A 3 -8.87 44.98 15.45
N ARG A 4 -8.79 46.27 15.07
CA ARG A 4 -7.97 47.27 15.70
C ARG A 4 -8.48 47.53 17.13
N HIS A 5 -7.59 47.42 18.13
CA HIS A 5 -7.91 47.72 19.52
C HIS A 5 -6.83 48.61 20.12
N PRO A 6 -7.10 49.89 20.28
CA PRO A 6 -6.21 50.81 20.98
C PRO A 6 -5.95 50.32 22.43
N ALA A 7 -4.72 50.42 22.90
CA ALA A 7 -4.31 49.94 24.23
C ALA A 7 -3.37 50.88 24.90
N THR A 8 -3.44 51.02 26.26
CA THR A 8 -2.50 51.81 27.02
C THR A 8 -1.11 51.20 27.06
N VAL A 9 -0.07 52.01 27.22
CA VAL A 9 1.30 51.52 27.43
C VAL A 9 1.38 50.53 28.58
N LYS A 10 0.75 50.86 29.71
CA LYS A 10 0.67 49.96 30.85
C LYS A 10 0.07 48.60 30.52
N TYR A 11 -1.06 48.60 29.78
CA TYR A 11 -1.72 47.35 29.36
C TYR A 11 -0.86 46.53 28.45
N ILE A 12 -0.13 47.20 27.50
CA ILE A 12 0.84 46.50 26.61
C ILE A 12 1.98 45.92 27.46
N GLY A 13 2.50 46.67 28.44
CA GLY A 13 3.55 46.20 29.37
C GLY A 13 3.12 44.96 30.21
N GLU A 14 1.90 44.95 30.69
CA GLU A 14 1.33 43.83 31.43
C GLU A 14 1.23 42.55 30.56
N ILE A 15 0.79 42.69 29.29
CA ILE A 15 0.70 41.59 28.35
C ILE A 15 2.11 41.09 27.97
N ALA A 16 3.04 42.00 27.67
CA ALA A 16 4.40 41.68 27.22
C ALA A 16 5.32 41.28 28.41
N GLN A 17 4.88 41.37 29.63
CA GLN A 17 5.71 41.20 30.85
C GLN A 17 6.97 42.11 30.83
N ALA A 18 6.83 43.31 30.30
CA ALA A 18 7.90 44.29 30.15
C ALA A 18 7.58 45.56 30.97
N PRO A 19 8.58 46.23 31.52
CA PRO A 19 8.36 47.50 32.20
C PRO A 19 7.88 48.56 31.20
N ASP A 20 7.03 49.48 31.65
CA ASP A 20 6.41 50.52 30.83
C ASP A 20 7.45 51.33 30.01
N GLN A 21 8.63 51.58 30.59
CA GLN A 21 9.73 52.26 29.87
C GLN A 21 10.21 51.52 28.67
N ALA A 22 10.32 50.15 28.73
CA ALA A 22 10.72 49.36 27.60
C ALA A 22 9.65 49.38 26.48
N VAL A 23 8.36 49.41 26.85
CA VAL A 23 7.25 49.59 25.88
C VAL A 23 7.33 50.96 25.25
N ILE A 24 7.54 52.02 26.02
CA ILE A 24 7.72 53.43 25.56
C ILE A 24 8.86 53.52 24.56
N ASP A 25 10.00 52.92 24.86
CA ASP A 25 11.17 52.93 23.98
C ASP A 25 10.90 52.26 22.63
N VAL A 26 10.17 51.13 22.64
CA VAL A 26 9.75 50.42 21.40
C VAL A 26 8.75 51.27 20.62
N VAL A 27 7.70 51.79 21.29
CA VAL A 27 6.66 52.61 20.65
C VAL A 27 7.26 53.84 20.01
N ASN A 28 8.22 54.52 20.67
CA ASN A 28 8.89 55.69 20.14
C ASN A 28 9.67 55.39 18.83
N LYS A 29 10.26 54.19 18.68
CA LYS A 29 10.91 53.78 17.44
C LYS A 29 9.93 53.68 16.24
N PHE A 30 8.67 53.34 16.51
CA PHE A 30 7.62 53.25 15.48
C PHE A 30 6.88 54.59 15.24
N ARG A 31 7.03 55.58 16.12
CA ARG A 31 6.47 56.91 16.03
C ARG A 31 7.44 57.93 15.41
N ALA A 32 8.73 57.60 15.35
CA ALA A 32 9.80 58.49 14.89
C ALA A 32 9.53 59.09 13.51
N LYS A 33 10.05 60.31 13.26
CA LYS A 33 9.87 61.02 12.01
C LYS A 33 10.22 60.18 10.78
N GLY A 34 9.26 60.08 9.87
CA GLY A 34 9.37 59.22 8.68
C GLY A 34 8.90 57.77 8.88
N ARG A 35 8.47 57.37 10.10
CA ARG A 35 7.94 56.03 10.37
C ARG A 35 6.48 56.04 10.82
N SER A 36 5.96 57.05 11.44
CA SER A 36 4.58 57.35 11.89
C SER A 36 3.55 56.17 11.84
N PHE A 37 3.95 54.98 12.29
CA PHE A 37 3.11 53.78 12.23
C PHE A 37 2.14 53.69 13.40
N LEU A 38 2.40 54.41 14.49
CA LEU A 38 1.61 54.42 15.69
C LEU A 38 1.16 55.87 16.03
N THR A 39 0.01 55.94 16.69
CA THR A 39 -0.52 57.21 17.28
C THR A 39 -0.54 57.08 18.80
N PRO A 40 -0.39 58.18 19.55
CA PRO A 40 -0.20 59.56 19.09
C PRO A 40 1.16 59.79 18.44
N GLY A 41 1.29 60.88 17.64
CA GLY A 41 2.51 61.27 16.92
C GLY A 41 3.71 61.56 17.85
N GLU A 42 4.91 61.78 17.26
CA GLU A 42 6.18 61.97 17.98
C GLU A 42 6.17 63.19 18.89
N GLU A 43 5.33 64.20 18.60
CA GLU A 43 5.25 65.45 19.37
C GLU A 43 4.65 65.28 20.76
N ILE A 44 3.97 64.17 21.02
CA ILE A 44 3.32 63.88 22.30
C ILE A 44 4.21 62.99 23.16
N ILE A 45 4.53 63.43 24.39
CA ILE A 45 5.23 62.63 25.38
C ILE A 45 4.25 61.52 25.83
N ILE A 46 4.65 60.26 25.75
CA ILE A 46 3.84 59.10 26.15
C ILE A 46 4.21 58.70 27.58
N ASP A 47 3.19 58.32 28.34
CA ASP A 47 3.29 57.75 29.68
C ASP A 47 2.57 56.38 29.79
N SER A 48 2.49 55.81 30.95
CA SER A 48 1.85 54.50 31.20
C SER A 48 0.37 54.48 30.82
N ASP A 49 -0.35 55.58 30.90
CA ASP A 49 -1.79 55.67 30.59
C ASP A 49 -2.08 56.10 29.14
N THR A 50 -1.05 56.45 28.40
CA THR A 50 -1.19 56.85 27.01
C THR A 50 -1.70 55.71 26.15
N VAL A 51 -2.78 55.97 25.40
CA VAL A 51 -3.37 55.00 24.46
C VAL A 51 -2.59 54.99 23.16
N ILE A 52 -2.06 53.84 22.81
CA ILE A 52 -1.32 53.59 21.57
C ILE A 52 -2.24 52.91 20.58
N ASP A 53 -2.23 53.36 19.34
CA ASP A 53 -3.03 52.79 18.25
C ASP A 53 -2.24 52.81 16.92
N ILE A 54 -2.66 51.96 15.97
CA ILE A 54 -2.07 51.89 14.64
C ILE A 54 -2.60 53.04 13.79
N SER A 55 -1.72 53.87 13.21
CA SER A 55 -2.08 55.10 12.49
C SER A 55 -2.93 54.85 11.25
N HIS A 56 -2.78 53.73 10.57
CA HIS A 56 -3.53 53.41 9.34
C HIS A 56 -3.81 51.89 9.22
N GLU A 57 -5.07 51.53 9.03
CA GLU A 57 -5.53 50.14 8.93
C GLU A 57 -4.94 49.42 7.69
N SER A 58 -4.61 50.13 6.62
CA SER A 58 -3.97 49.58 5.42
C SER A 58 -2.56 49.04 5.67
N LEU A 59 -1.85 49.55 6.72
CA LEU A 59 -0.55 48.97 7.15
C LEU A 59 -0.64 47.48 7.51
N MET A 60 -1.74 47.07 8.13
CA MET A 60 -1.99 45.65 8.49
C MET A 60 -2.11 44.75 7.26
N ARG A 61 -2.48 45.26 6.09
CA ARG A 61 -2.66 44.51 4.84
C ARG A 61 -1.38 44.41 4.01
N ILE A 62 -0.49 45.40 4.15
CA ILE A 62 0.72 45.55 3.30
C ILE A 62 1.97 45.02 4.01
N TRP A 63 2.01 45.05 5.33
CA TRP A 63 3.17 44.62 6.11
C TRP A 63 3.07 43.12 6.42
N ASP A 64 3.72 42.26 5.64
CA ASP A 64 3.68 40.78 5.74
C ASP A 64 4.05 40.28 7.13
N LYS A 65 5.01 40.90 7.81
CA LYS A 65 5.40 40.53 9.18
C LYS A 65 4.30 40.83 10.18
N LEU A 66 3.58 41.93 10.06
CA LEU A 66 2.45 42.27 10.93
C LEU A 66 1.27 41.32 10.65
N LYS A 67 1.05 40.95 9.40
CA LYS A 67 0.05 39.93 9.02
C LYS A 67 0.38 38.59 9.64
N SER A 68 1.63 38.14 9.57
CA SER A 68 2.08 36.93 10.24
C SER A 68 1.81 36.94 11.75
N TRP A 69 2.12 38.05 12.41
CA TRP A 69 1.85 38.19 13.84
C TRP A 69 0.36 38.19 14.19
N VAL A 70 -0.49 38.77 13.34
CA VAL A 70 -1.95 38.75 13.52
C VAL A 70 -2.49 37.32 13.31
N ASP A 71 -1.99 36.59 12.35
CA ASP A 71 -2.37 35.20 12.10
C ASP A 71 -1.90 34.26 13.23
N GLU A 72 -0.69 34.49 13.78
CA GLU A 72 -0.16 33.79 14.94
C GLU A 72 -1.00 34.07 16.20
N GLU A 73 -1.34 35.34 16.45
CA GLU A 73 -2.22 35.74 17.56
C GLU A 73 -3.60 35.15 17.40
N PHE A 74 -4.19 35.19 16.21
CA PHE A 74 -5.48 34.57 15.94
C PHE A 74 -5.46 33.07 16.26
N SER A 75 -4.43 32.37 15.81
CA SER A 75 -4.25 30.93 16.07
C SER A 75 -4.09 30.64 17.55
N SER A 76 -3.35 31.49 18.27
CA SER A 76 -3.15 31.41 19.72
C SER A 76 -4.45 31.62 20.47
N VAL A 77 -5.24 32.61 20.10
CA VAL A 77 -6.56 32.86 20.68
C VAL A 77 -7.53 31.71 20.45
N GLN A 78 -7.56 31.15 19.25
CA GLN A 78 -8.41 29.97 18.96
C GLN A 78 -8.03 28.76 19.84
N MET A 79 -6.74 28.49 20.03
CA MET A 79 -6.29 27.42 20.92
C MET A 79 -6.73 27.69 22.37
N TYR A 80 -6.56 28.92 22.85
CA TYR A 80 -6.97 29.30 24.21
C TYR A 80 -8.48 29.18 24.43
N LEU A 81 -9.31 29.63 23.47
CA LEU A 81 -10.77 29.50 23.57
C LEU A 81 -11.22 28.03 23.56
N ARG A 82 -10.61 27.19 22.73
CA ARG A 82 -10.87 25.73 22.78
C ARG A 82 -10.53 25.11 24.13
N LEU A 83 -9.40 25.50 24.71
CA LEU A 83 -9.01 25.06 26.04
C LEU A 83 -9.96 25.56 27.13
N ALA A 84 -10.44 26.81 27.06
CA ALA A 84 -11.39 27.39 28.00
C ALA A 84 -12.74 26.66 27.95
N GLU A 85 -13.23 26.36 26.75
CA GLU A 85 -14.42 25.55 26.55
C GLU A 85 -14.25 24.13 27.10
N ALA A 86 -13.18 23.44 26.75
CA ALA A 86 -12.90 22.10 27.24
C ALA A 86 -12.76 22.04 28.77
N SER A 87 -12.07 23.02 29.35
CA SER A 87 -11.94 23.16 30.81
C SER A 87 -13.31 23.36 31.49
N SER A 88 -14.18 24.17 30.92
CA SER A 88 -15.54 24.37 31.42
C SER A 88 -16.39 23.10 31.32
N GLN A 89 -16.32 22.40 30.20
CA GLN A 89 -17.04 21.12 30.00
C GLN A 89 -16.51 20.02 30.91
N TYR A 90 -15.22 19.99 31.17
CA TYR A 90 -14.61 19.07 32.14
C TYR A 90 -15.12 19.30 33.58
N GLN A 91 -15.24 20.56 34.02
CA GLN A 91 -15.74 20.90 35.34
C GLN A 91 -17.19 20.43 35.57
N VAL A 92 -18.01 20.41 34.52
CA VAL A 92 -19.40 19.90 34.61
C VAL A 92 -19.52 18.40 34.21
N GLY A 93 -18.39 17.70 34.11
CA GLY A 93 -18.36 16.25 33.87
C GLY A 93 -18.77 15.82 32.44
N LYS A 94 -18.87 16.74 31.49
CA LYS A 94 -19.29 16.44 30.09
C LYS A 94 -18.18 15.93 29.23
N THR A 95 -16.91 16.23 29.58
CA THR A 95 -15.73 15.76 28.79
C THR A 95 -14.63 15.25 29.72
N GLY A 96 -13.74 14.42 29.22
CA GLY A 96 -12.53 13.97 29.91
C GLY A 96 -11.35 14.93 29.75
N LEU A 97 -10.25 14.63 30.44
CA LEU A 97 -8.97 15.31 30.23
C LEU A 97 -8.46 15.05 28.80
N TRP A 98 -7.78 16.03 28.24
CA TRP A 98 -7.25 15.92 26.89
C TRP A 98 -6.16 14.86 26.76
N ARG A 99 -6.11 14.24 25.59
CA ARG A 99 -5.10 13.26 25.17
C ARG A 99 -4.44 13.71 23.87
N PRO A 100 -3.26 13.18 23.51
CA PRO A 100 -2.73 13.39 22.17
C PRO A 100 -3.74 12.99 21.06
N PRO A 101 -3.84 13.75 19.95
CA PRO A 101 -2.95 14.84 19.56
C PRO A 101 -3.26 16.22 20.20
N ASP A 102 -4.49 16.47 20.66
CA ASP A 102 -4.92 17.80 21.14
C ASP A 102 -4.11 18.28 22.35
N LEU A 103 -3.79 17.38 23.27
CA LEU A 103 -2.92 17.70 24.43
C LEU A 103 -1.53 18.16 23.96
N GLN A 104 -0.93 17.49 22.98
CA GLN A 104 0.41 17.84 22.50
C GLN A 104 0.41 19.21 21.81
N LEU A 105 -0.63 19.51 21.03
CA LEU A 105 -0.80 20.82 20.39
C LEU A 105 -0.93 21.93 21.44
N ALA A 106 -1.70 21.70 22.51
CA ALA A 106 -1.88 22.66 23.58
C ALA A 106 -0.62 22.89 24.42
N LEU A 107 0.16 21.83 24.68
CA LEU A 107 1.43 21.95 25.39
C LEU A 107 2.48 22.70 24.54
N ASN A 108 2.55 22.44 23.24
CA ASN A 108 3.41 23.16 22.33
C ASN A 108 3.00 24.65 22.26
N TRP A 109 1.70 24.93 22.16
CA TRP A 109 1.19 26.29 22.23
C TRP A 109 1.59 26.99 23.53
N LYS A 110 1.38 26.36 24.71
CA LYS A 110 1.78 26.91 26.02
C LYS A 110 3.28 27.24 26.05
N LYS A 111 4.12 26.36 25.51
CA LYS A 111 5.58 26.51 25.48
C LYS A 111 6.05 27.62 24.51
N THR A 112 5.44 27.72 23.34
CA THR A 112 5.86 28.70 22.28
C THR A 112 5.28 30.08 22.52
N GLN A 113 4.02 30.17 22.90
CA GLN A 113 3.32 31.47 23.02
C GLN A 113 3.40 32.07 24.44
N GLN A 114 3.72 31.28 25.46
CA GLN A 114 3.85 31.70 26.87
C GLN A 114 2.72 32.64 27.31
N PRO A 115 1.43 32.24 27.20
CA PRO A 115 0.30 33.12 27.39
C PRO A 115 0.25 33.64 28.84
N THR A 116 0.00 34.95 28.99
CA THR A 116 -0.10 35.60 30.31
C THR A 116 -1.56 35.77 30.77
N LEU A 117 -1.77 35.94 32.09
CA LEU A 117 -3.10 36.22 32.63
C LEU A 117 -3.71 37.51 32.01
N ALA A 118 -2.89 38.56 31.82
CA ALA A 118 -3.32 39.84 31.22
C ALA A 118 -3.79 39.63 29.79
N TRP A 119 -3.02 38.90 29.00
CA TRP A 119 -3.37 38.55 27.62
C TRP A 119 -4.69 37.73 27.59
N ALA A 120 -4.77 36.69 28.39
CA ALA A 120 -5.89 35.76 28.40
C ALA A 120 -7.22 36.39 28.80
N LYS A 121 -7.22 37.28 29.82
CA LYS A 121 -8.41 38.00 30.26
C LYS A 121 -9.10 38.81 29.18
N LYS A 122 -8.36 39.23 28.15
CA LYS A 122 -8.90 39.93 26.99
C LYS A 122 -9.90 39.09 26.18
N TYR A 123 -9.71 37.75 26.19
CA TYR A 123 -10.48 36.83 25.39
C TYR A 123 -11.42 35.96 26.23
N ASN A 124 -10.95 35.49 27.37
CA ASN A 124 -11.76 34.70 28.32
C ASN A 124 -11.14 34.77 29.71
N PRO A 125 -11.91 35.07 30.79
CA PRO A 125 -11.37 35.23 32.15
C PRO A 125 -10.95 33.90 32.82
N ALA A 126 -11.17 32.75 32.21
CA ALA A 126 -10.96 31.44 32.82
C ALA A 126 -9.50 30.94 32.81
N PHE A 127 -8.50 31.82 32.69
CA PHE A 127 -7.10 31.45 32.48
C PHE A 127 -6.56 30.42 33.49
N GLU A 128 -6.74 30.66 34.77
CA GLU A 128 -6.27 29.72 35.83
C GLU A 128 -6.90 28.33 35.68
N LYS A 129 -8.21 28.28 35.40
CA LYS A 129 -8.92 27.01 35.20
C LYS A 129 -8.39 26.27 33.96
N VAL A 130 -8.07 27.00 32.87
CA VAL A 130 -7.48 26.45 31.64
C VAL A 130 -6.11 25.84 31.90
N MET A 131 -5.26 26.57 32.66
CA MET A 131 -3.92 26.07 32.99
C MET A 131 -3.97 24.85 33.87
N VAL A 132 -4.84 24.84 34.92
CA VAL A 132 -5.06 23.68 35.77
C VAL A 132 -5.57 22.49 34.99
N PHE A 133 -6.50 22.70 34.06
CA PHE A 133 -7.00 21.63 33.17
C PHE A 133 -5.89 21.04 32.26
N LEU A 134 -5.05 21.90 31.69
CA LEU A 134 -3.95 21.49 30.85
C LEU A 134 -2.88 20.70 31.62
N ASP A 135 -2.51 21.20 32.81
CA ASP A 135 -1.53 20.53 33.68
C ASP A 135 -2.07 19.18 34.21
N ALA A 136 -3.37 19.11 34.52
CA ALA A 136 -4.03 17.86 34.92
C ALA A 136 -4.04 16.84 33.74
N SER A 137 -4.27 17.32 32.53
CA SER A 137 -4.24 16.50 31.30
C SER A 137 -2.85 15.93 31.06
N GLU A 138 -1.81 16.78 31.19
CA GLU A 138 -0.41 16.37 31.01
C GLU A 138 0.00 15.34 32.10
N LYS A 139 -0.29 15.62 33.37
CA LYS A 139 0.05 14.72 34.47
C LYS A 139 -0.61 13.35 34.33
N LYS A 140 -1.89 13.32 33.93
CA LYS A 140 -2.59 12.05 33.69
C LYS A 140 -1.99 11.28 32.54
N HIS A 141 -1.66 11.96 31.44
CA HIS A 141 -1.03 11.31 30.30
C HIS A 141 0.34 10.73 30.65
N GLN A 142 1.17 11.48 31.40
CA GLN A 142 2.47 11.00 31.92
C GLN A 142 2.32 9.76 32.80
N GLN A 143 1.29 9.75 33.69
CA GLN A 143 1.01 8.58 34.51
C GLN A 143 0.55 7.37 33.69
N GLU A 144 -0.31 7.57 32.69
CA GLU A 144 -0.73 6.50 31.76
C GLU A 144 0.46 5.90 31.01
N GLU A 145 1.38 6.73 30.53
CA GLU A 145 2.61 6.29 29.84
C GLU A 145 3.56 5.54 30.79
N GLN A 146 3.77 6.06 32.01
CA GLN A 146 4.58 5.35 33.02
C GLN A 146 3.99 4.00 33.39
N ASN A 147 2.66 3.91 33.50
CA ASN A 147 1.98 2.65 33.79
C ASN A 147 2.09 1.66 32.62
N LYS A 148 2.01 2.13 31.36
CA LYS A 148 2.27 1.28 30.18
C LYS A 148 3.68 0.70 30.20
N VAL A 149 4.68 1.56 30.43
CA VAL A 149 6.08 1.11 30.53
C VAL A 149 6.27 0.11 31.67
N ARG A 150 5.62 0.34 32.82
CA ARG A 150 5.68 -0.58 33.96
C ARG A 150 5.03 -1.93 33.64
N LEU A 151 3.86 -1.92 32.99
CA LEU A 151 3.18 -3.14 32.55
C LEU A 151 4.00 -3.90 31.52
N GLN A 152 4.56 -3.20 30.52
CA GLN A 152 5.44 -3.82 29.53
C GLN A 152 6.69 -4.44 30.16
N ARG A 153 7.31 -3.77 31.16
CA ARG A 153 8.44 -4.35 31.91
C ARG A 153 8.03 -5.59 32.72
N MET A 154 6.84 -5.57 33.31
CA MET A 154 6.33 -6.75 34.03
C MET A 154 6.02 -7.90 33.08
N GLU A 155 5.42 -7.65 31.92
CA GLU A 155 5.19 -8.65 30.88
C GLU A 155 6.50 -9.19 30.31
N LEU A 156 7.48 -8.31 30.03
CA LEU A 156 8.80 -8.74 29.55
C LEU A 156 9.54 -9.60 30.59
N ASN A 157 9.44 -9.27 31.87
CA ASN A 157 10.04 -10.06 32.94
C ASN A 157 9.28 -11.40 33.12
N ARG A 158 7.95 -11.41 32.95
CA ARG A 158 7.14 -12.63 32.99
C ARG A 158 7.46 -13.52 31.80
N THR A 159 7.55 -12.96 30.59
CA THR A 159 7.93 -13.71 29.39
C THR A 159 9.37 -14.19 29.45
N ARG A 160 10.33 -13.40 30.00
CA ARG A 160 11.70 -13.87 30.23
C ARG A 160 11.77 -15.02 31.21
N LYS A 161 11.07 -14.93 32.34
CA LYS A 161 11.00 -16.05 33.32
C LYS A 161 10.33 -17.28 32.69
N PHE A 162 9.28 -17.09 31.90
CA PHE A 162 8.61 -18.18 31.19
C PHE A 162 9.52 -18.79 30.10
N ALA A 163 10.23 -17.95 29.35
CA ALA A 163 11.19 -18.39 28.33
C ALA A 163 12.37 -19.16 28.96
N VAL A 164 12.91 -18.70 30.09
CA VAL A 164 13.97 -19.40 30.81
C VAL A 164 13.48 -20.74 31.38
N SER A 165 12.28 -20.76 32.00
CA SER A 165 11.72 -22.01 32.51
C SER A 165 11.34 -22.98 31.39
N SER A 166 10.81 -22.48 30.25
CA SER A 166 10.51 -23.27 29.07
C SER A 166 11.78 -23.79 28.40
N LEU A 167 12.85 -22.99 28.37
CA LEU A 167 14.15 -23.41 27.86
C LEU A 167 14.77 -24.50 28.73
N LEU A 168 14.72 -24.35 30.06
CA LEU A 168 15.18 -25.38 30.99
C LEU A 168 14.34 -26.65 30.90
N ALA A 169 13.01 -26.53 30.76
CA ALA A 169 12.13 -27.68 30.54
C ALA A 169 12.38 -28.32 29.16
N ALA A 170 12.63 -27.53 28.12
CA ALA A 170 12.97 -28.05 26.80
C ALA A 170 14.34 -28.74 26.78
N ILE A 171 15.34 -28.20 27.50
CA ILE A 171 16.65 -28.86 27.68
C ILE A 171 16.52 -30.17 28.46
N ALA A 172 15.73 -30.17 29.56
CA ALA A 172 15.46 -31.39 30.31
C ALA A 172 14.68 -32.40 29.45
N PHE A 173 13.70 -31.96 28.68
CA PHE A 173 12.94 -32.80 27.75
C PHE A 173 13.83 -33.32 26.61
N LEU A 174 14.74 -32.48 26.08
CA LEU A 174 15.75 -32.90 25.11
C LEU A 174 16.71 -33.94 25.70
N PHE A 175 17.18 -33.75 26.94
CA PHE A 175 18.02 -34.74 27.62
C PHE A 175 17.28 -36.05 27.83
N ILE A 176 16.03 -36.01 28.32
CA ILE A 176 15.20 -37.21 28.52
C ILE A 176 14.86 -37.84 27.16
N SER A 177 14.57 -37.04 26.14
CA SER A 177 14.27 -37.52 24.79
C SER A 177 15.51 -38.12 24.11
N VAL A 178 16.67 -37.47 24.23
CA VAL A 178 17.94 -38.01 23.70
C VAL A 178 18.32 -39.29 24.45
N TRP A 179 18.21 -39.30 25.79
CA TRP A 179 18.47 -40.48 26.59
C TRP A 179 17.47 -41.60 26.29
N GLY A 180 16.18 -41.29 26.22
CA GLY A 180 15.12 -42.20 25.83
C GLY A 180 15.27 -42.70 24.40
N PHE A 181 15.65 -41.81 23.46
CA PHE A 181 15.94 -42.17 22.08
C PHE A 181 17.18 -43.07 21.98
N GLN A 182 18.23 -42.77 22.76
CA GLN A 182 19.47 -43.54 22.81
C GLN A 182 19.20 -44.95 23.41
N GLN A 183 18.45 -45.01 24.52
CA GLN A 183 18.01 -46.29 25.10
C GLN A 183 17.09 -47.07 24.15
N ARG A 184 16.16 -46.39 23.51
CA ARG A 184 15.25 -47.01 22.52
C ARG A 184 15.99 -47.39 21.24
N SER A 185 16.96 -46.56 20.80
CA SER A 185 17.82 -46.86 19.66
C SER A 185 18.72 -48.09 19.95
N GLU A 186 19.32 -48.15 21.15
CA GLU A 186 20.09 -49.33 21.56
C GLU A 186 19.21 -50.59 21.73
N ALA A 187 18.02 -50.46 22.32
CA ALA A 187 17.07 -51.54 22.43
C ALA A 187 16.57 -52.01 21.06
N ILE A 188 16.24 -51.07 20.14
CA ILE A 188 15.88 -51.40 18.76
C ILE A 188 17.06 -52.00 18.00
N LYS A 189 18.28 -51.50 18.24
CA LYS A 189 19.50 -52.04 17.63
C LYS A 189 19.75 -53.47 18.13
N ARG A 190 19.64 -53.73 19.46
CA ARG A 190 19.75 -55.08 20.05
C ARG A 190 18.62 -55.98 19.60
N ALA A 191 17.38 -55.47 19.49
CA ALA A 191 16.27 -56.23 18.97
C ALA A 191 16.45 -56.58 17.48
N ARG A 192 16.89 -55.63 16.67
CA ARG A 192 17.21 -55.84 15.25
C ARG A 192 18.39 -56.78 15.07
N GLU A 193 19.45 -56.67 15.90
CA GLU A 193 20.59 -57.58 15.90
C GLU A 193 20.17 -58.98 16.34
N ALA A 194 19.27 -59.10 17.34
CA ALA A 194 18.70 -60.37 17.77
C ALA A 194 17.76 -60.98 16.71
N ASP A 195 16.88 -60.16 16.10
CA ASP A 195 15.98 -60.61 15.02
C ASP A 195 16.79 -60.96 13.77
N SER A 196 17.78 -60.12 13.38
CA SER A 196 18.69 -60.40 12.27
C SER A 196 19.50 -61.71 12.54
N SER A 197 20.02 -61.85 13.78
CA SER A 197 20.72 -63.06 14.16
C SER A 197 19.82 -64.32 14.18
N ARG A 198 18.54 -64.10 14.53
CA ARG A 198 17.53 -65.18 14.53
C ARG A 198 17.12 -65.51 13.10
N GLU A 199 16.88 -64.52 12.26
CA GLU A 199 16.61 -64.73 10.83
C GLU A 199 17.83 -65.33 10.11
N GLU A 200 19.05 -64.89 10.45
CA GLU A 200 20.27 -65.52 9.92
C GLU A 200 20.51 -66.96 10.41
N ALA A 201 20.17 -67.22 11.69
CA ALA A 201 20.21 -68.58 12.23
C ALA A 201 19.16 -69.45 11.60
N GLU A 202 17.92 -68.96 11.40
CA GLU A 202 16.86 -69.73 10.68
C GLU A 202 17.23 -69.88 9.20
N TYR A 203 17.80 -68.87 8.59
CA TYR A 203 18.27 -68.95 7.20
C TYR A 203 19.40 -70.00 7.07
N ARG A 204 20.42 -69.91 7.94
CA ARG A 204 21.52 -70.88 7.98
C ARG A 204 21.03 -72.34 8.28
N LYS A 205 20.00 -72.48 9.16
CA LYS A 205 19.37 -73.75 9.42
C LYS A 205 18.66 -74.30 8.18
N LYS A 206 17.87 -73.47 7.50
CA LYS A 206 17.19 -73.82 6.24
C LYS A 206 18.18 -74.12 5.12
N GLU A 207 19.26 -73.33 5.02
CA GLU A 207 20.33 -73.58 4.08
C GLU A 207 21.09 -74.87 4.38
N ALA A 208 21.38 -75.14 5.67
CA ALA A 208 22.00 -76.39 6.12
C ALA A 208 21.10 -77.58 5.88
N ASP A 209 19.76 -77.44 6.15
CA ASP A 209 18.79 -78.50 5.85
C ASP A 209 18.65 -78.78 4.35
N SER A 210 18.69 -77.74 3.55
CA SER A 210 18.65 -77.76 2.07
C SER A 210 19.92 -78.46 1.52
N LEU A 211 21.10 -78.06 2.03
CA LEU A 211 22.37 -78.65 1.68
C LEU A 211 22.48 -80.10 2.11
N ARG A 212 21.90 -80.44 3.29
CA ARG A 212 21.83 -81.81 3.78
C ARG A 212 20.98 -82.67 2.85
N ILE A 213 19.79 -82.21 2.47
CA ILE A 213 18.91 -82.96 1.53
C ILE A 213 19.56 -83.10 0.16
N LEU A 214 20.25 -82.06 -0.32
CA LEU A 214 21.02 -82.18 -1.57
C LEU A 214 22.20 -83.13 -1.47
N ALA A 215 22.89 -83.18 -0.31
CA ALA A 215 23.99 -84.10 -0.06
C ALA A 215 23.47 -85.54 0.05
N GLU A 216 22.33 -85.70 0.76
CA GLU A 216 21.64 -87.01 0.86
C GLU A 216 21.17 -87.52 -0.51
N GLY A 217 20.61 -86.59 -1.34
CA GLY A 217 20.23 -86.91 -2.71
C GLY A 217 21.42 -87.29 -3.59
N ARG A 218 22.55 -86.58 -3.49
CA ARG A 218 23.78 -86.87 -4.22
C ARG A 218 24.41 -88.18 -3.73
N ALA A 219 24.38 -88.43 -2.41
CA ALA A 219 24.82 -89.73 -1.85
C ALA A 219 23.99 -90.90 -2.36
N SER A 220 22.65 -90.70 -2.40
CA SER A 220 21.73 -91.75 -2.97
C SER A 220 21.99 -91.98 -4.45
N ILE A 221 22.27 -90.92 -5.23
CA ILE A 221 22.67 -91.06 -6.64
C ILE A 221 23.98 -91.87 -6.75
N ALA A 222 24.99 -91.53 -5.92
CA ALA A 222 26.29 -92.19 -5.92
C ALA A 222 26.15 -93.64 -5.54
N ASP A 223 25.31 -94.01 -4.55
CA ASP A 223 25.01 -95.34 -4.17
C ASP A 223 24.30 -96.11 -5.29
N MET A 224 23.33 -95.47 -5.99
CA MET A 224 22.68 -96.07 -7.15
C MET A 224 23.65 -96.31 -8.33
N GLN A 225 24.56 -95.35 -8.55
CA GLN A 225 25.61 -95.43 -9.60
C GLN A 225 26.59 -96.59 -9.25
N LYS A 226 26.97 -96.72 -7.98
CA LYS A 226 27.78 -97.85 -7.47
C LYS A 226 27.09 -99.15 -7.65
N MET A 227 25.78 -99.21 -7.38
CA MET A 227 24.97 -100.37 -7.56
C MET A 227 24.84 -100.77 -9.02
N MET A 228 24.70 -99.80 -9.92
CA MET A 228 24.74 -100.02 -11.36
C MET A 228 26.09 -100.58 -11.85
N ALA A 229 27.21 -100.04 -11.31
CA ALA A 229 28.57 -100.51 -11.67
C ALA A 229 28.85 -101.94 -11.16
N GLN A 230 28.16 -102.44 -10.14
CA GLN A 230 28.26 -103.80 -9.60
C GLN A 230 27.40 -104.83 -10.37
N LEU A 231 26.44 -104.33 -11.17
CA LEU A 231 25.59 -105.18 -12.00
C LEU A 231 26.33 -105.45 -13.32
N ASN A 232 27.13 -106.49 -13.40
CA ASN A 232 27.75 -106.99 -14.67
C ASN A 232 26.63 -107.42 -15.61
N ALA A 233 26.65 -106.95 -16.86
CA ALA A 233 25.56 -107.05 -17.80
C ALA A 233 25.54 -108.30 -18.67
N ASP A 234 25.22 -109.47 -18.12
CA ASP A 234 25.06 -110.69 -18.89
C ASP A 234 23.66 -111.41 -18.76
N SER A 235 22.64 -110.75 -18.34
CA SER A 235 21.26 -111.24 -18.35
C SER A 235 20.23 -110.10 -18.47
N ALA A 236 19.10 -110.35 -19.16
CA ALA A 236 18.03 -109.36 -19.42
C ALA A 236 17.40 -108.79 -18.11
N ASP A 237 17.45 -109.46 -16.99
CA ASP A 237 16.98 -109.01 -15.68
C ASP A 237 17.94 -107.95 -15.10
N LYS A 238 19.26 -108.09 -15.36
CA LYS A 238 20.24 -107.01 -14.93
C LYS A 238 20.11 -105.76 -15.77
N GLU A 239 19.82 -105.88 -17.07
CA GLU A 239 19.56 -104.71 -17.95
C GLU A 239 18.32 -103.91 -17.49
N ARG A 240 17.22 -104.58 -17.08
CA ARG A 240 16.03 -104.00 -16.48
C ARG A 240 16.32 -103.30 -15.15
N ALA A 241 17.16 -103.85 -14.30
CA ALA A 241 17.57 -103.24 -13.06
C ALA A 241 18.46 -101.95 -13.28
N ILE A 242 19.37 -101.97 -14.28
CA ILE A 242 20.15 -100.84 -14.66
C ILE A 242 19.25 -99.72 -15.20
N ALA A 243 18.30 -100.01 -16.14
CA ALA A 243 17.34 -99.02 -16.67
C ALA A 243 16.45 -98.42 -15.55
N TYR A 244 16.03 -99.24 -14.57
CA TYR A 244 15.28 -98.75 -13.39
C TYR A 244 16.13 -97.77 -12.56
N LEU A 245 17.40 -98.12 -12.27
CA LEU A 245 18.30 -97.22 -11.50
C LEU A 245 18.62 -95.98 -12.26
N GLN A 246 18.80 -95.97 -13.62
CA GLN A 246 18.98 -94.80 -14.46
C GLN A 246 17.76 -93.89 -14.42
N SER A 247 16.54 -94.46 -14.47
CA SER A 247 15.30 -93.71 -14.31
C SER A 247 15.22 -93.01 -12.96
N LYS A 248 15.57 -93.69 -11.88
CA LYS A 248 15.58 -93.17 -10.51
C LYS A 248 16.64 -92.07 -10.31
N ILE A 249 17.82 -92.20 -10.89
CA ILE A 249 18.86 -91.19 -10.87
C ILE A 249 18.36 -89.92 -11.59
N SER A 250 17.78 -90.08 -12.80
CA SER A 250 17.23 -88.95 -13.57
C SER A 250 16.09 -88.22 -12.84
N GLU A 251 15.24 -88.95 -12.10
CA GLU A 251 14.18 -88.40 -11.27
C GLU A 251 14.75 -87.55 -10.13
N GLN A 252 15.77 -88.07 -9.42
CA GLN A 252 16.45 -87.30 -8.35
C GLN A 252 17.24 -86.07 -8.86
N GLU A 253 17.91 -86.17 -9.99
CA GLU A 253 18.60 -85.09 -10.60
C GLU A 253 17.62 -83.94 -10.98
N LYS A 254 16.43 -84.27 -11.48
CA LYS A 254 15.39 -83.29 -11.75
C LYS A 254 14.88 -82.59 -10.48
N GLU A 255 14.71 -83.40 -9.39
CA GLU A 255 14.27 -82.83 -8.11
C GLU A 255 15.33 -81.90 -7.49
N ILE A 256 16.62 -82.25 -7.59
CA ILE A 256 17.73 -81.36 -7.17
C ILE A 256 17.74 -80.11 -7.97
N ALA A 257 17.63 -80.18 -9.30
CA ALA A 257 17.60 -79.01 -10.18
C ALA A 257 16.39 -78.05 -9.90
N TYR A 258 15.22 -78.63 -9.65
CA TYR A 258 14.01 -77.90 -9.28
C TYR A 258 14.19 -77.14 -7.97
N ARG A 259 14.74 -77.72 -6.94
CA ARG A 259 15.00 -77.08 -5.63
C ARG A 259 16.05 -75.98 -5.73
N GLN A 260 17.08 -76.15 -6.56
CA GLN A 260 18.08 -75.13 -6.81
C GLN A 260 17.47 -73.91 -7.52
N ALA A 261 16.57 -74.09 -8.50
CA ALA A 261 15.85 -73.07 -9.18
C ALA A 261 14.90 -72.31 -8.25
N GLU A 262 14.19 -73.01 -7.35
CA GLU A 262 13.29 -72.37 -6.37
C GLU A 262 14.04 -71.55 -5.35
N GLU A 263 15.22 -71.98 -4.89
CA GLU A 263 16.07 -71.18 -3.99
C GLU A 263 16.61 -69.92 -4.66
N PHE A 264 17.01 -69.98 -5.96
CA PHE A 264 17.46 -68.86 -6.71
C PHE A 264 16.35 -67.81 -6.93
N ALA A 265 15.13 -68.23 -7.25
CA ALA A 265 13.96 -67.42 -7.41
C ALA A 265 13.65 -66.66 -6.10
N ARG A 266 13.69 -67.33 -4.95
CA ARG A 266 13.46 -66.76 -3.63
C ARG A 266 14.51 -65.68 -3.26
N LYS A 267 15.78 -65.94 -3.54
CA LYS A 267 16.87 -64.96 -3.35
C LYS A 267 16.70 -63.74 -4.25
N SER A 268 16.23 -63.90 -5.48
CA SER A 268 15.95 -62.81 -6.42
C SER A 268 14.79 -61.94 -5.95
N GLU A 269 13.70 -62.53 -5.44
CA GLU A 269 12.52 -61.81 -4.95
C GLU A 269 12.84 -60.97 -3.71
N THR A 270 13.60 -61.53 -2.75
CA THR A 270 14.03 -60.77 -1.57
C THR A 270 14.94 -59.57 -1.91
N TYR A 271 15.82 -59.71 -2.91
CA TYR A 271 16.65 -58.64 -3.39
C TYR A 271 15.83 -57.52 -4.07
N GLN A 272 14.83 -57.85 -4.88
CA GLN A 272 13.94 -56.87 -5.50
C GLN A 272 13.12 -56.12 -4.46
N GLN A 273 12.54 -56.78 -3.47
CA GLN A 273 11.80 -56.15 -2.37
C GLN A 273 12.68 -55.18 -1.54
N ALA A 274 13.93 -55.55 -1.27
CA ALA A 274 14.88 -54.72 -0.56
C ALA A 274 15.25 -53.49 -1.36
N LYS A 275 15.42 -53.61 -2.69
CA LYS A 275 15.70 -52.53 -3.62
C LYS A 275 14.55 -51.54 -3.68
N GLU A 276 13.31 -52.00 -3.89
CA GLU A 276 12.10 -51.13 -3.91
C GLU A 276 11.91 -50.37 -2.59
N LYS A 277 12.16 -51.05 -1.46
CA LYS A 277 12.07 -50.41 -0.14
C LYS A 277 13.13 -49.31 0.03
N ALA A 278 14.36 -49.52 -0.45
CA ALA A 278 15.43 -48.53 -0.41
C ALA A 278 15.12 -47.34 -1.30
N GLU A 279 14.59 -47.53 -2.53
CA GLU A 279 14.18 -46.49 -3.45
C GLU A 279 13.05 -45.63 -2.85
N LYS A 280 11.99 -46.24 -2.31
CA LYS A 280 10.92 -45.50 -1.61
C LYS A 280 11.42 -44.66 -0.43
N THR A 281 12.36 -45.23 0.36
CA THR A 281 12.92 -44.51 1.51
C THR A 281 13.77 -43.30 1.04
N ALA A 282 14.50 -43.42 -0.06
CA ALA A 282 15.28 -42.35 -0.66
C ALA A 282 14.36 -41.23 -1.21
N GLU A 283 13.28 -41.60 -1.91
CA GLU A 283 12.29 -40.64 -2.40
C GLU A 283 11.65 -39.84 -1.26
N GLN A 284 11.21 -40.51 -0.20
CA GLN A 284 10.64 -39.87 0.99
C GLN A 284 11.63 -38.92 1.68
N ALA A 285 12.93 -39.28 1.74
CA ALA A 285 13.96 -38.42 2.32
C ALA A 285 14.21 -37.18 1.48
N ILE A 286 14.18 -37.27 0.15
CA ILE A 286 14.31 -36.14 -0.77
C ILE A 286 13.09 -35.22 -0.65
N GLU A 287 11.88 -35.76 -0.60
CA GLU A 287 10.66 -34.98 -0.42
C GLU A 287 10.66 -34.19 0.89
N GLN A 288 11.04 -34.84 1.99
CA GLN A 288 11.15 -34.21 3.31
C GLN A 288 12.23 -33.14 3.35
N GLN A 289 13.35 -33.35 2.65
CA GLN A 289 14.40 -32.34 2.53
C GLN A 289 13.90 -31.11 1.76
N ASN A 290 13.21 -31.32 0.63
CA ASN A 290 12.62 -30.25 -0.17
C ASN A 290 11.56 -29.44 0.61
N GLU A 291 10.71 -30.10 1.40
CA GLU A 291 9.75 -29.43 2.28
C GLU A 291 10.47 -28.57 3.34
N THR A 292 11.50 -29.13 3.99
CA THR A 292 12.28 -28.41 5.00
C THR A 292 12.99 -27.18 4.41
N GLU A 293 13.54 -27.28 3.21
CA GLU A 293 14.17 -26.15 2.52
C GLU A 293 13.13 -25.07 2.13
N LYS A 294 11.96 -25.50 1.69
CA LYS A 294 10.84 -24.59 1.39
C LYS A 294 10.36 -23.86 2.63
N GLU A 295 10.24 -24.53 3.77
CA GLU A 295 9.88 -23.90 5.05
C GLU A 295 10.93 -22.87 5.49
N LYS A 296 12.22 -23.24 5.45
CA LYS A 296 13.33 -22.31 5.77
C LYS A 296 13.33 -21.07 4.86
N PHE A 297 13.08 -21.27 3.57
CA PHE A 297 12.96 -20.14 2.64
C PHE A 297 11.77 -19.23 2.98
N GLN A 298 10.60 -19.80 3.32
CA GLN A 298 9.44 -19.03 3.73
C GLN A 298 9.67 -18.24 5.04
N GLU A 299 10.41 -18.81 5.98
CA GLU A 299 10.78 -18.13 7.23
C GLU A 299 11.75 -16.97 6.96
N LEU A 300 12.78 -17.20 6.15
CA LEU A 300 13.72 -16.17 5.71
C LEU A 300 13.00 -15.05 4.97
N ARG A 301 12.10 -15.39 4.05
CA ARG A 301 11.27 -14.44 3.32
C ARG A 301 10.48 -13.52 4.26
N LYS A 302 9.77 -14.09 5.25
CA LYS A 302 9.02 -13.31 6.26
C LYS A 302 9.94 -12.38 7.04
N LYS A 303 11.10 -12.88 7.46
CA LYS A 303 12.11 -12.10 8.19
C LYS A 303 12.60 -10.91 7.36
N MET A 304 12.97 -11.14 6.10
CA MET A 304 13.51 -10.09 5.22
C MET A 304 12.47 -9.02 4.87
N ILE A 305 11.22 -9.42 4.63
CA ILE A 305 10.10 -8.48 4.41
C ILE A 305 9.87 -7.61 5.67
N SER A 306 9.90 -8.21 6.87
CA SER A 306 9.75 -7.47 8.13
C SER A 306 10.88 -6.46 8.35
N ILE A 307 12.12 -6.83 8.01
CA ILE A 307 13.27 -5.92 8.06
C ILE A 307 13.09 -4.77 7.05
N ALA A 308 12.66 -5.07 5.82
CA ALA A 308 12.38 -4.05 4.81
C ALA A 308 11.35 -3.03 5.29
N GLN A 309 10.24 -3.47 5.88
CA GLN A 309 9.22 -2.60 6.45
C GLN A 309 9.75 -1.76 7.62
N THR A 310 10.55 -2.36 8.50
CA THR A 310 11.20 -1.64 9.61
C THR A 310 12.15 -0.57 9.12
N MET A 311 12.97 -0.86 8.11
CA MET A 311 13.87 0.10 7.47
C MET A 311 13.08 1.24 6.83
N ALA A 312 11.99 0.93 6.14
CA ALA A 312 11.12 1.93 5.54
C ALA A 312 10.57 2.92 6.58
N VAL A 313 10.14 2.44 7.73
CA VAL A 313 9.69 3.32 8.84
C VAL A 313 10.85 4.17 9.40
N LYS A 314 12.04 3.60 9.54
CA LYS A 314 13.22 4.34 10.04
C LYS A 314 13.67 5.49 9.12
N THR A 315 13.30 5.50 7.84
CA THR A 315 13.61 6.62 6.93
C THR A 315 13.05 7.95 7.41
N THR A 316 11.90 7.94 8.08
CA THR A 316 11.28 9.17 8.60
C THR A 316 11.92 9.68 9.91
N GLN A 317 12.81 8.89 10.50
CA GLN A 317 13.45 9.17 11.79
C GLN A 317 14.89 9.70 11.65
N THR A 318 15.40 9.84 10.42
CA THR A 318 16.76 10.33 10.16
C THR A 318 16.73 11.59 9.29
N ASP A 319 17.59 12.56 9.64
CA ASP A 319 17.78 13.79 8.87
C ASP A 319 18.91 13.66 7.83
N ASP A 320 19.79 12.68 7.94
CA ASP A 320 20.82 12.41 6.93
C ASP A 320 20.18 11.91 5.63
N LYS A 321 20.26 12.74 4.57
CA LYS A 321 19.68 12.45 3.26
C LYS A 321 20.23 11.17 2.63
N ASN A 322 21.54 10.89 2.79
CA ASN A 322 22.16 9.68 2.26
C ASN A 322 21.66 8.43 3.01
N LEU A 323 21.65 8.49 4.34
CA LEU A 323 21.16 7.38 5.17
C LEU A 323 19.67 7.11 4.89
N ARG A 324 18.87 8.17 4.78
CA ARG A 324 17.45 8.08 4.39
C ARG A 324 17.28 7.38 3.03
N GLY A 325 18.07 7.79 2.03
CA GLY A 325 18.09 7.18 0.71
C GLY A 325 18.52 5.71 0.73
N LEU A 326 19.56 5.39 1.48
CA LEU A 326 20.07 4.02 1.65
C LEU A 326 19.02 3.12 2.31
N LEU A 327 18.40 3.58 3.40
CA LEU A 327 17.34 2.84 4.10
C LEU A 327 16.15 2.56 3.18
N ALA A 328 15.67 3.58 2.46
CA ALA A 328 14.54 3.45 1.55
C ALA A 328 14.85 2.49 0.39
N TYR A 329 16.03 2.61 -0.21
CA TYR A 329 16.40 1.79 -1.35
C TYR A 329 16.71 0.34 -0.95
N GLN A 330 17.40 0.11 0.16
CA GLN A 330 17.64 -1.25 0.65
C GLN A 330 16.33 -1.94 1.09
N ALA A 331 15.41 -1.19 1.69
CA ALA A 331 14.08 -1.70 1.99
C ALA A 331 13.32 -2.16 0.73
N PHE A 332 13.41 -1.38 -0.35
CA PHE A 332 12.86 -1.76 -1.64
C PHE A 332 13.51 -3.03 -2.20
N LEU A 333 14.86 -3.12 -2.16
CA LEU A 333 15.59 -4.29 -2.65
C LEU A 333 15.18 -5.56 -1.90
N PHE A 334 15.16 -5.53 -0.57
CA PHE A 334 14.72 -6.69 0.22
C PHE A 334 13.28 -7.07 -0.05
N ASN A 335 12.37 -6.10 -0.15
CA ASN A 335 10.98 -6.40 -0.49
C ASN A 335 10.83 -7.05 -1.87
N ARG A 336 11.60 -6.59 -2.86
CA ARG A 336 11.61 -7.15 -4.22
C ARG A 336 12.20 -8.55 -4.24
N ASP A 337 13.39 -8.72 -3.66
CA ASP A 337 14.18 -9.95 -3.76
C ASP A 337 13.56 -11.13 -2.98
N TYR A 338 12.75 -10.81 -1.96
CA TYR A 338 12.00 -11.79 -1.16
C TYR A 338 10.50 -11.78 -1.46
N GLU A 339 10.08 -11.34 -2.65
CA GLU A 339 8.71 -11.38 -3.16
C GLU A 339 7.68 -10.76 -2.19
N GLY A 340 8.00 -9.63 -1.59
CA GLY A 340 7.05 -8.84 -0.80
C GLY A 340 5.97 -8.20 -1.68
N GLN A 341 4.99 -7.57 -1.05
CA GLN A 341 3.93 -6.88 -1.76
C GLN A 341 4.52 -5.79 -2.67
N ASN A 342 4.17 -5.83 -3.96
CA ASN A 342 4.49 -4.74 -4.88
C ASN A 342 3.86 -3.44 -4.38
N ASP A 343 4.59 -2.34 -4.52
CA ASP A 343 4.16 -1.01 -4.09
C ASP A 343 3.68 -0.97 -2.62
N HIS A 344 4.38 -1.70 -1.72
CA HIS A 344 4.06 -1.68 -0.29
C HIS A 344 4.06 -0.23 0.24
N PRO A 345 2.99 0.24 0.93
CA PRO A 345 2.82 1.64 1.28
C PRO A 345 3.98 2.25 2.06
N ASP A 346 4.53 1.53 3.03
CA ASP A 346 5.61 2.05 3.86
C ASP A 346 6.91 2.20 3.05
N ILE A 347 7.19 1.27 2.11
CA ILE A 347 8.34 1.33 1.21
C ILE A 347 8.17 2.45 0.17
N TYR A 348 6.97 2.59 -0.40
CA TYR A 348 6.65 3.69 -1.29
C TYR A 348 6.88 5.04 -0.61
N ASN A 349 6.33 5.22 0.60
CA ASN A 349 6.46 6.46 1.37
C ASN A 349 7.93 6.73 1.78
N ALA A 350 8.71 5.69 2.08
CA ALA A 350 10.13 5.80 2.36
C ALA A 350 10.91 6.33 1.15
N LEU A 351 10.71 5.73 -0.02
CA LEU A 351 11.36 6.17 -1.27
C LEU A 351 10.93 7.59 -1.64
N TYR A 352 9.65 7.91 -1.54
CA TYR A 352 9.13 9.25 -1.80
C TYR A 352 9.74 10.30 -0.86
N SER A 353 9.78 10.01 0.45
CA SER A 353 10.39 10.89 1.46
C SER A 353 11.88 11.10 1.22
N ALA A 354 12.59 10.04 0.81
CA ALA A 354 14.01 10.13 0.48
C ALA A 354 14.25 11.03 -0.75
N LEU A 355 13.48 10.86 -1.82
CA LEU A 355 13.57 11.72 -3.01
C LEU A 355 13.21 13.17 -2.70
N ALA A 356 12.15 13.42 -1.92
CA ALA A 356 11.79 14.74 -1.47
C ALA A 356 12.92 15.42 -0.67
N GLY A 357 13.66 14.65 0.14
CA GLY A 357 14.85 15.11 0.84
C GLY A 357 15.98 15.57 -0.08
N PHE A 358 16.16 14.96 -1.26
CA PHE A 358 17.14 15.35 -2.27
C PHE A 358 16.70 16.52 -3.14
N TYR A 359 15.44 16.54 -3.57
CA TYR A 359 14.90 17.50 -4.54
C TYR A 359 14.18 18.70 -3.90
N GLY A 360 13.80 18.61 -2.62
CA GLY A 360 12.96 19.56 -1.91
C GLY A 360 11.49 19.10 -1.83
N ASP A 361 10.77 19.56 -0.81
CA ASP A 361 9.43 19.06 -0.46
C ASP A 361 8.35 19.21 -1.54
N ASN A 362 8.52 20.20 -2.42
CA ASN A 362 7.58 20.52 -3.49
C ASN A 362 8.12 20.18 -4.88
N TYR A 363 9.04 19.24 -4.98
CA TYR A 363 9.69 18.90 -6.26
C TYR A 363 8.69 18.42 -7.33
N ASN A 364 7.58 17.84 -6.93
CA ASN A 364 6.53 17.28 -7.76
C ASN A 364 5.24 18.13 -7.80
N SER A 365 5.30 19.40 -7.37
CA SER A 365 4.18 20.33 -7.46
C SER A 365 4.26 21.19 -8.72
N LEU A 366 3.11 21.42 -9.35
CA LEU A 366 2.93 22.26 -10.53
C LEU A 366 1.98 23.39 -10.18
N VAL A 367 2.46 24.63 -10.26
CA VAL A 367 1.71 25.83 -9.92
C VAL A 367 1.46 26.62 -11.20
N GLY A 368 0.21 26.98 -11.47
CA GLY A 368 -0.17 27.74 -12.68
C GLY A 368 -1.60 28.25 -12.65
N HIS A 369 -2.49 27.54 -11.95
CA HIS A 369 -3.86 27.96 -11.74
C HIS A 369 -3.99 28.93 -10.56
N ALA A 370 -4.85 29.93 -10.70
CA ALA A 370 -5.16 30.90 -9.66
C ALA A 370 -6.36 30.47 -8.77
N GLY A 371 -6.86 29.25 -8.94
CA GLY A 371 -7.98 28.68 -8.18
C GLY A 371 -8.13 27.21 -8.44
N SER A 372 -9.20 26.62 -7.92
CA SER A 372 -9.50 25.20 -7.98
C SER A 372 -9.33 24.59 -9.38
N VAL A 373 -8.59 23.48 -9.47
CA VAL A 373 -8.42 22.71 -10.71
C VAL A 373 -9.44 21.56 -10.73
N LYS A 374 -10.34 21.59 -11.69
CA LYS A 374 -11.52 20.73 -11.74
C LYS A 374 -11.32 19.47 -12.59
N SER A 375 -10.40 19.50 -13.55
CA SER A 375 -10.20 18.35 -14.44
C SER A 375 -8.77 18.25 -14.95
N ILE A 376 -8.32 17.02 -15.14
CA ILE A 376 -7.02 16.67 -15.72
C ILE A 376 -7.24 15.60 -16.78
N ALA A 377 -6.59 15.72 -17.95
CA ALA A 377 -6.62 14.71 -18.99
C ALA A 377 -5.28 14.60 -19.72
N PHE A 378 -4.75 13.39 -19.84
CA PHE A 378 -3.55 13.11 -20.63
C PHE A 378 -3.87 12.99 -22.13
N VAL A 379 -2.93 13.44 -22.96
CA VAL A 379 -2.92 13.10 -24.37
C VAL A 379 -2.48 11.64 -24.52
N PRO A 380 -3.28 10.77 -25.16
CA PRO A 380 -2.94 9.37 -25.33
C PRO A 380 -1.55 9.17 -25.96
N GLY A 381 -0.78 8.23 -25.41
CA GLY A 381 0.58 7.92 -25.87
C GLY A 381 1.64 8.99 -25.60
N SER A 382 1.32 10.02 -24.79
CA SER A 382 2.21 11.16 -24.52
C SER A 382 2.32 11.46 -23.03
N ALA A 383 3.44 12.04 -22.62
CA ALA A 383 3.61 12.61 -21.28
C ALA A 383 2.97 14.00 -21.11
N VAL A 384 2.29 14.49 -22.14
CA VAL A 384 1.58 15.76 -22.11
C VAL A 384 0.18 15.57 -21.54
N PHE A 385 -0.20 16.49 -20.64
CA PHE A 385 -1.56 16.55 -20.13
C PHE A 385 -2.09 17.98 -20.09
N TYR A 386 -3.40 18.09 -20.02
CA TYR A 386 -4.08 19.37 -19.83
C TYR A 386 -4.80 19.38 -18.50
N SER A 387 -4.86 20.58 -17.89
CA SER A 387 -5.63 20.83 -16.67
C SER A 387 -6.59 22.00 -16.91
N SER A 388 -7.77 21.95 -16.32
CA SER A 388 -8.75 23.03 -16.41
C SER A 388 -9.21 23.49 -15.02
N GLY A 389 -9.29 24.79 -14.80
CA GLY A 389 -9.58 25.39 -13.51
C GLY A 389 -10.75 26.39 -13.53
N VAL A 390 -11.20 26.76 -12.32
CA VAL A 390 -12.23 27.81 -12.13
C VAL A 390 -11.72 29.20 -12.52
N ASP A 391 -10.42 29.38 -12.65
CA ASP A 391 -9.78 30.60 -13.17
C ASP A 391 -9.98 30.79 -14.68
N GLY A 392 -10.71 29.89 -15.32
CA GLY A 392 -11.01 29.91 -16.75
C GLY A 392 -9.86 29.49 -17.66
N LYS A 393 -8.75 29.02 -17.12
CA LYS A 393 -7.62 28.58 -17.93
C LYS A 393 -7.67 27.09 -18.21
N ILE A 394 -7.18 26.72 -19.40
CA ILE A 394 -6.76 25.35 -19.73
C ILE A 394 -5.24 25.43 -19.92
N LEU A 395 -4.49 24.73 -19.08
CA LEU A 395 -3.04 24.71 -19.10
C LEU A 395 -2.52 23.40 -19.67
N ARG A 396 -1.54 23.48 -20.57
CA ARG A 396 -0.84 22.33 -21.14
C ARG A 396 0.48 22.14 -20.39
N TRP A 397 0.70 20.95 -19.88
CA TRP A 397 1.88 20.51 -19.13
C TRP A 397 2.61 19.41 -19.89
N ASP A 398 3.94 19.30 -19.69
CA ASP A 398 4.75 18.25 -20.28
C ASP A 398 5.68 17.65 -19.21
N LEU A 399 5.44 16.39 -18.84
CA LEU A 399 6.23 15.72 -17.80
C LEU A 399 7.65 15.33 -18.25
N ASN A 400 7.90 15.26 -19.58
CA ASN A 400 9.24 14.98 -20.13
C ASN A 400 10.07 16.24 -20.37
N GLY A 401 9.42 17.43 -20.36
CA GLY A 401 10.06 18.70 -20.61
C GLY A 401 10.42 19.47 -19.35
N ASN A 402 10.49 20.81 -19.45
CA ASN A 402 10.58 21.66 -18.26
C ASN A 402 9.23 21.66 -17.55
N ILE A 403 9.07 20.75 -16.60
CA ILE A 403 7.82 20.46 -15.87
C ILE A 403 7.19 21.70 -15.22
N LYS A 404 7.99 22.75 -14.94
CA LYS A 404 7.54 23.99 -14.30
C LYS A 404 6.99 25.02 -15.30
N SER A 405 7.01 24.75 -16.60
CA SER A 405 6.45 25.63 -17.62
C SER A 405 5.13 25.09 -18.16
N TYR A 406 4.18 25.96 -18.37
CA TYR A 406 2.90 25.64 -18.99
C TYR A 406 2.58 26.58 -20.14
N ARG A 407 1.78 26.10 -21.09
CA ARG A 407 1.19 26.92 -22.15
C ARG A 407 -0.31 27.03 -21.91
N THR A 408 -0.82 28.24 -21.95
CA THR A 408 -2.27 28.50 -21.79
C THR A 408 -2.98 28.35 -23.13
N LEU A 409 -4.06 27.54 -23.15
CA LEU A 409 -5.09 27.63 -24.19
C LEU A 409 -6.15 28.65 -23.72
N ARG A 410 -6.72 29.41 -24.67
CA ARG A 410 -7.83 30.31 -24.35
C ARG A 410 -9.06 29.52 -23.95
N SER A 411 -9.70 29.89 -22.85
CA SER A 411 -10.94 29.33 -22.36
C SER A 411 -11.80 30.46 -21.73
N ASN A 412 -13.11 30.26 -21.70
CA ASN A 412 -14.04 31.10 -20.97
C ASN A 412 -14.02 30.79 -19.47
N PRO A 413 -14.41 31.70 -18.56
CA PRO A 413 -14.38 31.49 -17.13
C PRO A 413 -15.20 30.29 -16.69
N PHE A 414 -14.68 29.55 -15.67
CA PHE A 414 -15.29 28.41 -14.98
C PHE A 414 -15.44 27.12 -15.80
N ASN A 415 -14.33 26.42 -16.01
CA ASN A 415 -14.35 25.08 -16.58
C ASN A 415 -14.85 24.05 -15.55
N ARG A 416 -15.76 23.13 -15.96
CA ARG A 416 -16.32 22.12 -15.08
C ARG A 416 -15.73 20.73 -15.26
N CYS A 417 -15.62 20.29 -16.49
CA CYS A 417 -15.09 19.00 -16.82
C CYS A 417 -14.43 19.06 -18.20
N MET A 418 -13.37 18.29 -18.36
CA MET A 418 -12.58 18.27 -19.58
C MET A 418 -12.16 16.82 -19.88
N VAL A 419 -12.25 16.43 -21.13
CA VAL A 419 -11.80 15.10 -21.60
C VAL A 419 -11.05 15.23 -22.90
N ILE A 420 -10.14 14.27 -23.18
CA ILE A 420 -9.41 14.16 -24.45
C ILE A 420 -9.85 12.90 -25.16
N SER A 421 -10.00 12.97 -26.48
CA SER A 421 -10.38 11.84 -27.30
C SER A 421 -9.28 10.77 -27.33
N PRO A 422 -9.63 9.46 -27.46
CA PRO A 422 -8.67 8.36 -27.51
C PRO A 422 -7.59 8.48 -28.60
N ASN A 423 -7.86 9.18 -29.70
CA ASN A 423 -6.87 9.46 -30.76
C ASN A 423 -6.00 10.70 -30.48
N GLY A 424 -6.18 11.39 -29.36
CA GLY A 424 -5.42 12.58 -28.96
C GLY A 424 -5.70 13.84 -29.78
N ARG A 425 -6.67 13.82 -30.72
CA ARG A 425 -6.95 14.96 -31.60
C ARG A 425 -7.82 16.02 -30.96
N TRP A 426 -8.82 15.60 -30.17
CA TRP A 426 -9.85 16.48 -29.65
C TRP A 426 -9.78 16.65 -28.14
N LEU A 427 -9.94 17.87 -27.67
CA LEU A 427 -10.17 18.18 -26.26
C LEU A 427 -11.55 18.83 -26.16
N ALA A 428 -12.45 18.20 -25.42
CA ALA A 428 -13.77 18.75 -25.11
C ALA A 428 -13.79 19.30 -23.69
N ASN A 429 -14.26 20.54 -23.52
CA ASN A 429 -14.35 21.25 -22.26
C ASN A 429 -15.76 21.79 -22.04
N ALA A 430 -16.40 21.36 -20.95
CA ALA A 430 -17.74 21.82 -20.58
C ALA A 430 -17.67 23.19 -19.92
N THR A 431 -18.45 24.15 -20.46
CA THR A 431 -18.56 25.50 -19.90
C THR A 431 -19.66 25.56 -18.82
N PRO A 432 -19.71 26.61 -18.00
CA PRO A 432 -20.80 26.82 -17.01
C PRO A 432 -22.17 27.02 -17.66
N THR A 433 -22.16 27.54 -18.87
CA THR A 433 -23.32 27.63 -19.73
C THR A 433 -23.62 26.27 -20.36
N SER A 434 -24.62 26.16 -21.18
CA SER A 434 -25.03 24.91 -21.81
C SER A 434 -24.10 24.40 -22.94
N GLY A 435 -23.00 25.11 -23.26
CA GLY A 435 -22.10 24.80 -24.37
C GLY A 435 -20.91 23.92 -24.02
N ILE A 436 -20.36 23.22 -25.01
CA ILE A 436 -19.12 22.45 -24.95
C ILE A 436 -18.13 23.06 -25.94
N GLN A 437 -16.96 23.44 -25.48
CA GLN A 437 -15.85 23.90 -26.32
C GLN A 437 -15.07 22.66 -26.82
N LEU A 438 -14.95 22.52 -28.14
CA LEU A 438 -14.20 21.45 -28.78
C LEU A 438 -12.93 22.01 -29.42
N PHE A 439 -11.76 21.72 -28.85
CA PHE A 439 -10.47 22.13 -29.35
C PHE A 439 -9.85 21.03 -30.21
N ASN A 440 -9.33 21.38 -31.37
CA ASN A 440 -8.48 20.50 -32.15
C ASN A 440 -7.01 20.70 -31.71
N LEU A 441 -6.44 19.72 -31.02
CA LEU A 441 -5.09 19.82 -30.44
C LEU A 441 -3.96 19.83 -31.49
N ASN A 442 -4.25 19.46 -32.73
CA ASN A 442 -3.30 19.48 -33.85
C ASN A 442 -3.25 20.82 -34.59
N THR A 443 -4.17 21.72 -34.30
CA THR A 443 -4.26 23.04 -34.90
C THR A 443 -4.31 24.12 -33.83
N SER A 444 -3.99 25.35 -34.17
CA SER A 444 -4.10 26.51 -33.28
C SER A 444 -5.43 27.29 -33.46
N ASN A 445 -6.44 26.65 -34.04
CA ASN A 445 -7.73 27.32 -34.32
C ASN A 445 -8.51 27.54 -33.03
N GLU A 446 -9.41 28.54 -33.08
CA GLU A 446 -10.37 28.76 -32.00
C GLU A 446 -11.26 27.50 -31.81
N PRO A 447 -11.74 27.23 -30.58
CA PRO A 447 -12.56 26.06 -30.33
C PRO A 447 -13.92 26.17 -31.01
N GLU A 448 -14.40 25.06 -31.54
CA GLU A 448 -15.77 24.91 -31.97
C GLU A 448 -16.70 24.86 -30.75
N LEU A 449 -17.84 25.56 -30.82
CA LEU A 449 -18.82 25.58 -29.74
C LEU A 449 -20.00 24.67 -30.08
N LEU A 450 -20.11 23.50 -29.43
CA LEU A 450 -21.23 22.59 -29.54
C LEU A 450 -22.38 23.09 -28.66
N GLN A 451 -23.54 23.41 -29.27
CA GLN A 451 -24.75 23.92 -28.59
C GLN A 451 -25.91 22.96 -28.78
N GLY A 452 -26.70 22.71 -27.72
CA GLY A 452 -27.88 21.81 -27.76
C GLY A 452 -28.48 21.57 -26.39
N HIS A 453 -27.65 21.50 -25.34
CA HIS A 453 -28.16 21.40 -23.98
C HIS A 453 -28.87 22.69 -23.50
N LYS A 454 -29.85 22.52 -22.62
CA LYS A 454 -30.62 23.64 -22.03
C LYS A 454 -30.09 24.06 -20.66
N SER A 455 -29.14 23.35 -20.09
CA SER A 455 -28.51 23.66 -18.82
C SER A 455 -27.02 23.26 -18.82
N SER A 456 -26.30 23.54 -17.73
CA SER A 456 -24.87 23.27 -17.61
C SER A 456 -24.55 21.80 -17.81
N VAL A 457 -23.52 21.52 -18.61
CA VAL A 457 -22.96 20.19 -18.84
C VAL A 457 -22.04 19.84 -17.66
N GLY A 458 -22.25 18.66 -17.08
CA GLY A 458 -21.50 18.19 -15.91
C GLY A 458 -20.50 17.10 -16.22
N VAL A 459 -20.72 16.31 -17.28
CA VAL A 459 -19.92 15.12 -17.60
C VAL A 459 -19.78 14.98 -19.11
N LEU A 460 -18.62 14.53 -19.55
CA LEU A 460 -18.25 14.29 -20.95
C LEU A 460 -17.59 12.91 -21.09
N ALA A 461 -17.84 12.19 -22.18
CA ALA A 461 -17.14 10.95 -22.51
C ALA A 461 -17.07 10.77 -24.04
N PHE A 462 -15.86 10.66 -24.58
CA PHE A 462 -15.66 10.33 -26.01
C PHE A 462 -15.96 8.85 -26.27
N THR A 463 -16.41 8.57 -27.49
CA THR A 463 -16.47 7.19 -27.99
C THR A 463 -15.06 6.62 -28.17
N SER A 464 -14.90 5.30 -28.06
CA SER A 464 -13.60 4.62 -28.19
C SER A 464 -12.95 4.83 -29.56
N ASP A 465 -13.74 5.05 -30.63
CA ASP A 465 -13.26 5.36 -31.99
C ASP A 465 -12.99 6.87 -32.22
N SER A 466 -13.23 7.70 -31.20
CA SER A 466 -13.05 9.16 -31.24
C SER A 466 -13.94 9.90 -32.28
N LYS A 467 -14.98 9.27 -32.78
CA LYS A 467 -15.90 9.88 -33.75
C LYS A 467 -17.11 10.57 -33.10
N GLY A 468 -17.37 10.25 -31.85
CA GLY A 468 -18.51 10.81 -31.11
C GLY A 468 -18.14 11.23 -29.71
N LEU A 469 -19.00 12.08 -29.14
CA LEU A 469 -18.91 12.56 -27.75
C LEU A 469 -20.27 12.41 -27.09
N TYR A 470 -20.32 11.82 -25.91
CA TYR A 470 -21.46 11.85 -25.03
C TYR A 470 -21.32 12.95 -24.00
N SER A 471 -22.39 13.67 -23.72
CA SER A 471 -22.45 14.68 -22.67
C SER A 471 -23.70 14.53 -21.82
N ALA A 472 -23.57 14.67 -20.50
CA ALA A 472 -24.70 14.70 -19.58
C ALA A 472 -24.82 16.05 -18.90
N SER A 473 -26.06 16.56 -18.82
CA SER A 473 -26.36 17.90 -18.33
C SER A 473 -27.37 17.90 -17.18
N ASN A 474 -27.40 18.99 -16.44
CA ASN A 474 -28.44 19.28 -15.45
C ASN A 474 -29.83 19.48 -16.07
N ASP A 475 -29.96 19.56 -17.40
CA ASP A 475 -31.25 19.49 -18.11
C ASP A 475 -31.84 18.08 -18.13
N LYS A 476 -31.15 17.11 -17.51
CA LYS A 476 -31.59 15.69 -17.38
C LYS A 476 -31.57 14.93 -18.70
N THR A 477 -30.77 15.37 -19.65
CA THR A 477 -30.52 14.67 -20.90
C THR A 477 -29.07 14.18 -21.01
N ILE A 478 -28.88 13.10 -21.75
CA ILE A 478 -27.61 12.73 -22.34
C ILE A 478 -27.74 13.03 -23.83
N MET A 479 -26.81 13.84 -24.37
CA MET A 479 -26.69 14.11 -25.80
C MET A 479 -25.53 13.34 -26.41
N TYR A 480 -25.71 12.95 -27.64
CA TYR A 480 -24.65 12.41 -28.53
C TYR A 480 -24.31 13.46 -29.60
N TRP A 481 -23.02 13.65 -29.81
CA TRP A 481 -22.46 14.57 -30.79
C TRP A 481 -21.61 13.76 -31.77
N ASP A 482 -22.01 13.69 -33.04
CA ASP A 482 -21.22 13.11 -34.12
C ASP A 482 -20.21 14.14 -34.59
N LEU A 483 -18.93 13.89 -34.32
CA LEU A 483 -17.81 14.79 -34.64
C LEU A 483 -17.37 14.69 -36.10
N VAL A 484 -17.93 13.78 -36.88
CA VAL A 484 -17.65 13.62 -38.30
C VAL A 484 -18.66 14.39 -39.14
N SER A 485 -19.94 14.23 -38.83
CA SER A 485 -21.03 14.90 -39.55
C SER A 485 -21.39 16.29 -38.97
N GLY A 486 -20.98 16.57 -37.72
CA GLY A 486 -21.40 17.75 -36.96
C GLY A 486 -22.84 17.67 -36.41
N ALA A 487 -23.52 16.53 -36.59
CA ALA A 487 -24.88 16.32 -36.09
C ALA A 487 -24.90 16.05 -34.58
N ASN A 488 -26.01 16.38 -33.95
CA ASN A 488 -26.24 16.03 -32.54
C ASN A 488 -27.68 15.52 -32.33
N GLU A 489 -27.87 14.69 -31.34
CA GLU A 489 -29.19 14.17 -30.94
C GLU A 489 -29.28 14.01 -29.43
N VAL A 490 -30.51 14.02 -28.92
CA VAL A 490 -30.80 13.59 -27.54
C VAL A 490 -30.69 12.06 -27.51
N PHE A 491 -29.63 11.55 -26.91
CA PHE A 491 -29.43 10.11 -26.75
C PHE A 491 -30.43 9.52 -25.74
N LEU A 492 -30.57 10.17 -24.56
CA LEU A 492 -31.48 9.76 -23.50
C LEU A 492 -32.09 10.98 -22.80
N ASN A 493 -33.39 10.84 -22.40
CA ASN A 493 -34.06 11.76 -21.48
C ASN A 493 -34.33 11.06 -20.15
N LEU A 494 -33.80 11.62 -19.05
CA LEU A 494 -33.82 11.03 -17.71
C LEU A 494 -34.47 11.98 -16.70
N PRO A 495 -35.81 12.22 -16.77
CA PRO A 495 -36.50 13.32 -16.07
C PRO A 495 -36.34 13.27 -14.55
N ASN A 496 -36.14 12.09 -13.97
CA ASN A 496 -36.13 11.86 -12.52
C ASN A 496 -34.76 11.75 -11.89
N THR A 497 -33.67 11.83 -12.68
CA THR A 497 -32.31 11.63 -12.15
C THR A 497 -31.27 12.47 -12.90
N ASN A 498 -30.17 12.78 -12.24
CA ASN A 498 -29.02 13.40 -12.89
C ASN A 498 -27.86 12.39 -12.99
N ILE A 499 -27.15 12.42 -14.09
CA ILE A 499 -25.92 11.68 -14.29
C ILE A 499 -24.76 12.44 -13.66
N ARG A 500 -23.98 11.76 -12.85
CA ARG A 500 -22.82 12.32 -12.14
C ARG A 500 -21.49 11.94 -12.77
N CYS A 501 -21.44 10.79 -13.43
CA CYS A 501 -20.27 10.31 -14.15
C CYS A 501 -20.68 9.44 -15.33
N LEU A 502 -19.86 9.46 -16.39
CA LEU A 502 -20.01 8.65 -17.59
C LEU A 502 -18.69 8.02 -17.97
N ALA A 503 -18.71 6.81 -18.50
CA ALA A 503 -17.59 6.19 -19.19
C ALA A 503 -18.08 5.31 -20.33
N VAL A 504 -17.41 5.40 -21.48
CA VAL A 504 -17.63 4.50 -22.60
C VAL A 504 -16.82 3.23 -22.40
N SER A 505 -17.41 2.08 -22.70
CA SER A 505 -16.69 0.80 -22.71
C SER A 505 -15.55 0.84 -23.72
N PRO A 506 -14.34 0.34 -23.40
CA PRO A 506 -13.25 0.25 -24.36
C PRO A 506 -13.61 -0.56 -25.63
N VAL A 507 -14.52 -1.52 -25.50
CA VAL A 507 -15.07 -2.29 -26.64
C VAL A 507 -16.14 -1.55 -27.43
N GLY A 508 -16.49 -0.30 -27.05
CA GLY A 508 -17.32 0.62 -27.82
C GLY A 508 -18.80 0.28 -27.91
N ARG A 509 -19.33 -0.70 -27.16
CA ARG A 509 -20.74 -1.13 -27.25
C ARG A 509 -21.64 -0.53 -26.18
N TYR A 510 -21.05 -0.16 -25.04
CA TYR A 510 -21.82 0.27 -23.87
C TYR A 510 -21.35 1.62 -23.33
N LEU A 511 -22.32 2.41 -22.90
CA LEU A 511 -22.13 3.60 -22.07
C LEU A 511 -22.49 3.25 -20.64
N TYR A 512 -21.61 3.54 -19.69
CA TYR A 512 -21.85 3.37 -18.26
C TYR A 512 -22.08 4.72 -17.59
N GLY A 513 -23.02 4.78 -16.64
CA GLY A 513 -23.33 5.99 -15.90
C GLY A 513 -23.57 5.74 -14.43
N GLY A 514 -23.10 6.70 -13.62
CA GLY A 514 -23.44 6.78 -12.20
C GLY A 514 -24.44 7.92 -11.96
N THR A 515 -25.47 7.64 -11.17
CA THR A 515 -26.60 8.55 -10.95
C THR A 515 -26.59 9.16 -9.56
N ASP A 516 -27.30 10.27 -9.39
CA ASP A 516 -27.45 10.93 -8.09
C ASP A 516 -28.42 10.18 -7.13
N ASP A 517 -29.29 9.33 -7.65
CA ASP A 517 -30.16 8.42 -6.88
C ASP A 517 -29.49 7.07 -6.55
N GLY A 518 -28.19 6.89 -6.86
CA GLY A 518 -27.38 5.75 -6.42
C GLY A 518 -27.39 4.53 -7.31
N ARG A 519 -27.68 4.68 -8.60
CA ARG A 519 -27.63 3.59 -9.58
C ARG A 519 -26.34 3.62 -10.38
N LEU A 520 -25.74 2.46 -10.60
CA LEU A 520 -24.79 2.20 -11.68
C LEU A 520 -25.57 1.61 -12.84
N VAL A 521 -25.58 2.29 -13.96
CA VAL A 521 -26.40 1.97 -15.13
C VAL A 521 -25.51 1.71 -16.33
N ARG A 522 -25.91 0.78 -17.17
CA ARG A 522 -25.34 0.49 -18.48
C ARG A 522 -26.40 0.73 -19.54
N TRP A 523 -26.05 1.47 -20.58
CA TRP A 523 -26.85 1.64 -21.78
C TRP A 523 -26.17 1.00 -22.99
N ASN A 524 -26.92 0.27 -23.78
CA ASN A 524 -26.45 -0.15 -25.11
C ASN A 524 -26.46 1.08 -26.02
N MET A 525 -25.34 1.37 -26.69
CA MET A 525 -25.19 2.59 -27.50
C MET A 525 -26.02 2.56 -28.78
N ASP A 526 -26.34 1.35 -29.31
CA ASP A 526 -27.12 1.18 -30.55
C ASP A 526 -28.63 1.14 -30.26
N THR A 527 -29.04 0.32 -29.26
CA THR A 527 -30.47 0.10 -28.96
C THR A 527 -31.03 1.08 -27.94
N LYS A 528 -30.18 1.85 -27.24
CA LYS A 528 -30.48 2.76 -26.12
C LYS A 528 -31.11 2.04 -24.90
N GLU A 529 -31.05 0.70 -24.85
CA GLU A 529 -31.60 -0.13 -23.78
C GLU A 529 -30.81 0.09 -22.46
N GLU A 530 -31.59 0.33 -21.38
CA GLU A 530 -31.05 0.54 -20.04
C GLU A 530 -30.99 -0.76 -19.25
N THR A 531 -29.87 -1.02 -18.60
CA THR A 531 -29.68 -2.08 -17.60
C THR A 531 -29.13 -1.48 -16.32
N VAL A 532 -29.88 -1.61 -15.21
CA VAL A 532 -29.37 -1.23 -13.89
C VAL A 532 -28.46 -2.36 -13.36
N LEU A 533 -27.18 -2.09 -13.24
CA LEU A 533 -26.18 -3.05 -12.76
C LEU A 533 -26.17 -3.11 -11.23
N PHE A 534 -26.18 -1.96 -10.58
CA PHE A 534 -26.11 -1.84 -9.11
C PHE A 534 -27.04 -0.74 -8.63
N ARG A 535 -27.61 -0.91 -7.44
CA ARG A 535 -28.41 0.09 -6.74
C ARG A 535 -27.93 0.22 -5.30
N SER A 536 -27.56 1.42 -4.90
CA SER A 536 -27.24 1.78 -3.52
C SER A 536 -28.47 2.39 -2.84
N ASP A 537 -28.59 2.20 -1.52
CA ASP A 537 -29.66 2.83 -0.73
C ASP A 537 -29.45 4.35 -0.64
N LYS A 538 -29.88 5.08 -1.68
CA LYS A 538 -29.86 6.56 -1.79
C LYS A 538 -28.47 7.22 -1.74
N ASN A 539 -27.38 6.49 -2.02
CA ASN A 539 -26.02 7.05 -2.07
C ASN A 539 -25.60 7.35 -3.51
N THR A 540 -25.45 8.62 -3.83
CA THR A 540 -24.98 9.08 -5.15
C THR A 540 -23.70 8.34 -5.58
N ILE A 541 -23.69 7.77 -6.78
CA ILE A 541 -22.46 7.31 -7.45
C ILE A 541 -21.72 8.54 -7.96
N ALA A 542 -20.58 8.85 -7.36
CA ALA A 542 -19.88 10.11 -7.59
C ALA A 542 -18.92 10.07 -8.80
N ALA A 543 -18.24 8.94 -8.99
CA ALA A 543 -17.35 8.71 -10.12
C ALA A 543 -17.29 7.21 -10.45
N LEU A 544 -16.88 6.90 -11.69
CA LEU A 544 -16.63 5.55 -12.16
C LEU A 544 -15.46 5.52 -13.15
N SER A 545 -14.82 4.37 -13.25
CA SER A 545 -13.76 4.09 -14.23
C SER A 545 -13.91 2.66 -14.73
N VAL A 546 -13.80 2.46 -16.03
CA VAL A 546 -13.78 1.14 -16.66
C VAL A 546 -12.31 0.79 -16.93
N ASN A 547 -11.91 -0.43 -16.65
CA ASN A 547 -10.56 -0.89 -16.91
C ASN A 547 -10.29 -1.10 -18.42
N SER A 548 -9.02 -1.20 -18.83
CA SER A 548 -8.63 -1.31 -20.24
C SER A 548 -9.23 -2.52 -20.95
N ALA A 549 -9.39 -3.64 -20.24
CA ALA A 549 -10.02 -4.85 -20.74
C ALA A 549 -11.56 -4.78 -20.83
N GLY A 550 -12.21 -3.75 -20.28
CA GLY A 550 -13.67 -3.59 -20.26
C GLY A 550 -14.41 -4.60 -19.37
N ASN A 551 -13.68 -5.39 -18.58
CA ASN A 551 -14.25 -6.46 -17.77
C ASN A 551 -14.44 -6.08 -16.29
N ARG A 552 -13.94 -4.91 -15.84
CA ARG A 552 -14.10 -4.40 -14.48
C ARG A 552 -14.51 -2.94 -14.49
N ILE A 553 -15.35 -2.56 -13.52
CA ILE A 553 -15.75 -1.17 -13.27
C ILE A 553 -15.45 -0.85 -11.80
N ALA A 554 -14.59 0.13 -11.58
CA ALA A 554 -14.41 0.73 -10.26
C ALA A 554 -15.39 1.90 -10.15
N PHE A 555 -16.19 1.95 -9.08
CA PHE A 555 -17.10 3.06 -8.84
C PHE A 555 -17.14 3.42 -7.36
N VAL A 556 -17.42 4.70 -7.11
CA VAL A 556 -17.30 5.30 -5.78
C VAL A 556 -18.56 6.10 -5.43
N ASP A 557 -18.84 6.21 -4.14
CA ASP A 557 -19.98 6.95 -3.65
C ASP A 557 -19.61 8.15 -2.75
N LYS A 558 -20.62 8.95 -2.41
CA LYS A 558 -20.45 10.11 -1.54
C LYS A 558 -20.10 9.77 -0.08
N ASN A 559 -20.22 8.50 0.33
CA ASN A 559 -19.93 8.04 1.68
C ASN A 559 -18.53 7.45 1.83
N GLY A 560 -17.69 7.57 0.80
CA GLY A 560 -16.30 7.11 0.85
C GLY A 560 -16.09 5.64 0.52
N SER A 561 -17.07 4.95 -0.06
CA SER A 561 -16.92 3.56 -0.46
C SER A 561 -16.38 3.44 -1.88
N LEU A 562 -15.42 2.55 -2.07
CA LEU A 562 -14.95 2.06 -3.37
C LEU A 562 -15.48 0.66 -3.60
N ARG A 563 -16.11 0.43 -4.77
CA ARG A 563 -16.62 -0.87 -5.20
C ARG A 563 -16.00 -1.28 -6.52
N LEU A 564 -15.74 -2.55 -6.63
CA LEU A 564 -15.24 -3.18 -7.85
C LEU A 564 -16.31 -4.14 -8.39
N TRP A 565 -16.80 -3.84 -9.58
CA TRP A 565 -17.77 -4.62 -10.33
C TRP A 565 -17.09 -5.46 -11.39
N ASP A 566 -17.47 -6.71 -11.53
CA ASP A 566 -17.05 -7.58 -12.62
C ASP A 566 -18.17 -7.70 -13.64
N THR A 567 -17.88 -7.36 -14.91
CA THR A 567 -18.89 -7.34 -15.99
C THR A 567 -19.25 -8.74 -16.50
N ARG A 568 -18.43 -9.76 -16.23
CA ARG A 568 -18.67 -11.15 -16.64
C ARG A 568 -19.61 -11.85 -15.66
N SER A 569 -19.30 -11.77 -14.36
CA SER A 569 -20.13 -12.34 -13.30
C SER A 569 -21.33 -11.46 -12.95
N ASN A 570 -21.36 -10.23 -13.46
CA ASN A 570 -22.41 -9.23 -13.30
C ASN A 570 -22.73 -8.95 -11.81
N ASN A 571 -21.70 -8.81 -10.98
CA ASN A 571 -21.83 -8.53 -9.54
C ASN A 571 -20.69 -7.66 -8.99
N VAL A 572 -20.88 -7.15 -7.76
CA VAL A 572 -19.81 -6.50 -6.98
C VAL A 572 -18.92 -7.57 -6.39
N ILE A 573 -17.65 -7.63 -6.83
CA ILE A 573 -16.66 -8.58 -6.33
C ILE A 573 -15.98 -8.10 -5.05
N ARG A 574 -15.95 -6.77 -4.80
CA ARG A 574 -15.35 -6.21 -3.59
C ARG A 574 -15.92 -4.83 -3.27
N THR A 575 -16.06 -4.57 -1.96
CA THR A 575 -16.39 -3.24 -1.41
C THR A 575 -15.42 -2.93 -0.28
N VAL A 576 -14.84 -1.73 -0.28
CA VAL A 576 -13.97 -1.23 0.81
C VAL A 576 -14.38 0.19 1.20
N ALA A 577 -14.28 0.52 2.49
CA ALA A 577 -14.36 1.89 3.00
C ALA A 577 -13.05 2.60 2.67
N ALA A 578 -13.02 3.25 1.51
CA ALA A 578 -11.77 3.80 0.97
C ALA A 578 -11.37 5.11 1.64
N HIS A 579 -12.32 6.00 1.90
CA HIS A 579 -12.10 7.30 2.52
C HIS A 579 -13.14 7.59 3.61
N ALA A 580 -12.82 8.51 4.51
CA ALA A 580 -13.73 8.90 5.58
C ALA A 580 -14.92 9.76 5.12
N VAL A 581 -14.77 10.40 3.94
CA VAL A 581 -15.76 11.30 3.33
C VAL A 581 -15.84 11.04 1.82
N ARG A 582 -16.63 11.86 1.14
CA ARG A 582 -16.91 11.74 -0.30
C ARG A 582 -15.64 11.56 -1.13
N ILE A 583 -15.66 10.55 -1.99
CA ILE A 583 -14.68 10.36 -3.06
C ILE A 583 -15.13 11.19 -4.27
N MET A 584 -14.17 11.89 -4.87
CA MET A 584 -14.42 12.80 -5.99
C MET A 584 -14.14 12.15 -7.35
N ASP A 585 -13.08 11.36 -7.43
CA ASP A 585 -12.67 10.69 -8.67
C ASP A 585 -12.08 9.31 -8.39
N VAL A 586 -12.18 8.42 -9.38
CA VAL A 586 -11.60 7.07 -9.39
C VAL A 586 -11.07 6.76 -10.78
N LYS A 587 -9.83 6.23 -10.86
CA LYS A 587 -9.19 5.86 -12.12
C LYS A 587 -8.48 4.51 -12.00
N PHE A 588 -8.61 3.66 -13.02
CA PHE A 588 -7.69 2.54 -13.22
C PHE A 588 -6.36 3.03 -13.80
N SER A 589 -5.25 2.39 -13.43
CA SER A 589 -3.99 2.53 -14.15
C SER A 589 -4.09 1.90 -15.55
N PRO A 590 -3.27 2.34 -16.54
CA PRO A 590 -3.30 1.79 -17.90
C PRO A 590 -3.03 0.28 -17.99
N ASP A 591 -2.29 -0.29 -17.03
CA ASP A 591 -1.99 -1.72 -16.94
C ASP A 591 -3.01 -2.51 -16.10
N ASP A 592 -4.10 -1.89 -15.66
CA ASP A 592 -5.18 -2.44 -14.84
C ASP A 592 -4.74 -2.98 -13.46
N LYS A 593 -3.50 -2.72 -13.01
CA LYS A 593 -2.99 -3.24 -11.73
C LYS A 593 -3.29 -2.36 -10.54
N GLN A 594 -3.55 -1.08 -10.77
CA GLN A 594 -3.82 -0.12 -9.70
C GLN A 594 -5.16 0.58 -9.91
N ILE A 595 -5.75 1.03 -8.80
CA ILE A 595 -6.90 1.94 -8.78
C ILE A 595 -6.50 3.14 -7.92
N ALA A 596 -6.65 4.36 -8.45
CA ALA A 596 -6.46 5.59 -7.69
C ALA A 596 -7.81 6.20 -7.30
N THR A 597 -7.90 6.74 -6.08
CA THR A 597 -9.07 7.47 -5.58
C THR A 597 -8.67 8.81 -5.00
N SER A 598 -9.45 9.87 -5.24
CA SER A 598 -9.29 11.19 -4.64
C SER A 598 -10.50 11.58 -3.80
N SER A 599 -10.29 12.34 -2.71
CA SER A 599 -11.36 12.61 -1.76
C SER A 599 -11.32 14.03 -1.19
N LEU A 600 -12.47 14.43 -0.63
CA LEU A 600 -12.60 15.63 0.20
C LEU A 600 -11.83 15.53 1.53
N ASP A 601 -11.29 14.35 1.91
CA ASP A 601 -10.39 14.20 3.05
C ASP A 601 -8.96 14.67 2.76
N LYS A 602 -8.73 15.31 1.59
CA LYS A 602 -7.45 15.86 1.12
C LYS A 602 -6.41 14.79 0.76
N THR A 603 -6.81 13.55 0.66
CA THR A 603 -5.91 12.44 0.32
C THR A 603 -6.17 11.86 -1.06
N VAL A 604 -5.09 11.35 -1.64
CA VAL A 604 -5.11 10.42 -2.77
C VAL A 604 -4.72 9.05 -2.24
N LYS A 605 -5.42 8.01 -2.66
CA LYS A 605 -5.05 6.62 -2.34
C LYS A 605 -4.85 5.82 -3.60
N ILE A 606 -3.79 5.00 -3.61
CA ILE A 606 -3.51 4.06 -4.69
C ILE A 606 -3.68 2.65 -4.14
N TRP A 607 -4.55 1.89 -4.77
CA TRP A 607 -4.98 0.55 -4.36
C TRP A 607 -4.43 -0.49 -5.32
N ASP A 608 -4.13 -1.68 -4.80
CA ASP A 608 -3.90 -2.87 -5.60
C ASP A 608 -5.24 -3.37 -6.17
N ALA A 609 -5.40 -3.31 -7.50
CA ALA A 609 -6.64 -3.73 -8.18
C ALA A 609 -6.90 -5.23 -8.09
N ALA A 610 -5.87 -6.06 -7.84
CA ALA A 610 -6.02 -7.49 -7.63
C ALA A 610 -6.55 -7.81 -6.23
N ASN A 611 -6.17 -7.00 -5.22
CA ASN A 611 -6.58 -7.20 -3.83
C ASN A 611 -6.80 -5.90 -3.08
N LEU A 612 -8.01 -5.37 -3.09
CA LEU A 612 -8.39 -4.14 -2.38
C LEU A 612 -8.32 -4.25 -0.84
N ASN A 613 -8.06 -5.44 -0.26
CA ASN A 613 -7.81 -5.59 1.18
C ASN A 613 -6.38 -5.20 1.58
N ASN A 614 -5.46 -5.16 0.61
CA ASN A 614 -4.13 -4.66 0.85
C ASN A 614 -4.20 -3.19 1.29
N LYS A 615 -3.34 -2.80 2.24
CA LYS A 615 -3.23 -1.40 2.67
C LYS A 615 -2.87 -0.53 1.47
N PRO A 616 -3.64 0.53 1.15
CA PRO A 616 -3.32 1.41 0.02
C PRO A 616 -2.14 2.33 0.33
N ILE A 617 -1.43 2.77 -0.70
CA ILE A 617 -0.56 3.94 -0.60
C ILE A 617 -1.48 5.14 -0.34
N THR A 618 -1.17 5.90 0.70
CA THR A 618 -1.94 7.10 1.07
C THR A 618 -1.06 8.33 0.98
N ILE A 619 -1.48 9.29 0.17
CA ILE A 619 -0.77 10.54 -0.12
C ILE A 619 -1.62 11.69 0.44
N ASN A 620 -1.04 12.53 1.32
CA ASN A 620 -1.69 13.60 2.06
C ASN A 620 -0.99 14.96 1.91
N LYS A 621 -0.57 15.29 0.69
CA LYS A 621 0.17 16.55 0.40
C LYS A 621 -0.73 17.72 -0.03
N HIS A 622 -1.95 17.45 -0.49
CA HIS A 622 -2.90 18.51 -0.81
C HIS A 622 -3.37 19.24 0.45
N ASN A 623 -3.40 20.57 0.36
CA ASN A 623 -3.87 21.41 1.47
C ASN A 623 -5.40 21.49 1.55
N ASP A 624 -6.08 21.11 0.47
CA ASP A 624 -7.54 21.12 0.36
C ASP A 624 -8.04 19.90 -0.43
N TRP A 625 -9.34 19.85 -0.72
CA TRP A 625 -10.04 18.77 -1.42
C TRP A 625 -9.32 18.35 -2.69
N VAL A 626 -9.13 17.04 -2.88
CA VAL A 626 -8.59 16.50 -4.13
C VAL A 626 -9.73 16.17 -5.07
N ILE A 627 -9.74 16.80 -6.24
CA ILE A 627 -10.90 16.81 -7.16
C ILE A 627 -10.74 15.82 -8.30
N ALA A 628 -9.61 15.85 -9.01
CA ALA A 628 -9.42 15.06 -10.21
C ALA A 628 -8.11 14.28 -10.20
N LEU A 629 -8.14 13.13 -10.89
CA LEU A 629 -7.02 12.21 -11.06
C LEU A 629 -6.84 11.85 -12.53
N ALA A 630 -5.59 11.62 -12.92
CA ALA A 630 -5.27 11.00 -14.21
C ALA A 630 -3.96 10.24 -14.12
N PHE A 631 -3.92 8.99 -14.58
CA PHE A 631 -2.67 8.27 -14.81
C PHE A 631 -2.05 8.71 -16.12
N SER A 632 -0.72 8.79 -16.17
CA SER A 632 0.00 8.94 -17.44
C SER A 632 -0.19 7.69 -18.30
N PRO A 633 -0.24 7.82 -19.64
CA PRO A 633 -0.48 6.67 -20.53
C PRO A 633 0.56 5.55 -20.41
N ASP A 634 1.80 5.88 -20.01
CA ASP A 634 2.87 4.92 -19.75
C ASP A 634 2.81 4.27 -18.35
N GLY A 635 1.82 4.65 -17.52
CA GLY A 635 1.63 4.16 -16.16
C GLY A 635 2.66 4.62 -15.14
N LYS A 636 3.63 5.48 -15.50
CA LYS A 636 4.71 5.90 -14.58
C LYS A 636 4.26 6.90 -13.53
N PHE A 637 3.29 7.76 -13.87
CA PHE A 637 2.83 8.82 -13.00
C PHE A 637 1.31 8.81 -12.81
N LEU A 638 0.90 9.20 -11.62
CA LEU A 638 -0.44 9.62 -11.30
C LEU A 638 -0.41 11.14 -11.10
N VAL A 639 -1.30 11.88 -11.73
CA VAL A 639 -1.46 13.32 -11.51
C VAL A 639 -2.74 13.56 -10.74
N SER A 640 -2.66 14.41 -9.72
CA SER A 640 -3.81 14.83 -8.90
C SER A 640 -3.94 16.33 -8.85
N SER A 641 -5.16 16.85 -8.74
CA SER A 641 -5.43 18.26 -8.58
C SER A 641 -6.48 18.54 -7.52
N GLY A 642 -6.43 19.72 -6.94
CA GLY A 642 -7.28 20.07 -5.82
C GLY A 642 -7.89 21.47 -5.87
N GLU A 643 -8.70 21.72 -4.86
CA GLU A 643 -9.32 23.01 -4.58
C GLU A 643 -8.26 24.08 -4.24
N ASP A 644 -7.08 23.65 -3.77
CA ASP A 644 -5.92 24.49 -3.47
C ASP A 644 -5.22 25.08 -4.72
N GLY A 645 -5.69 24.77 -5.93
CA GLY A 645 -5.11 25.23 -7.19
C GLY A 645 -3.79 24.55 -7.57
N THR A 646 -3.32 23.63 -6.76
CA THR A 646 -2.06 22.90 -6.97
C THR A 646 -2.32 21.60 -7.72
N ILE A 647 -1.43 21.27 -8.63
CA ILE A 647 -1.37 19.97 -9.29
C ILE A 647 -0.12 19.26 -8.78
N TYR A 648 -0.24 18.00 -8.41
CA TYR A 648 0.90 17.16 -8.07
C TYR A 648 1.01 16.00 -9.06
N TYR A 649 2.24 15.61 -9.37
CA TYR A 649 2.50 14.35 -10.07
C TYR A 649 3.25 13.38 -9.15
N TRP A 650 2.77 12.14 -9.07
CA TRP A 650 3.25 11.10 -8.16
C TRP A 650 3.80 9.95 -8.99
N PRO A 651 4.97 9.41 -8.67
CA PRO A 651 5.37 8.11 -9.20
C PRO A 651 4.29 7.06 -8.90
N ALA A 652 3.76 6.38 -9.90
CA ALA A 652 2.73 5.38 -9.70
C ALA A 652 3.27 4.11 -9.03
N HIS A 653 4.57 3.81 -9.23
CA HIS A 653 5.24 2.63 -8.70
C HIS A 653 6.50 2.97 -7.90
N ALA A 654 6.72 2.20 -6.83
CA ALA A 654 7.93 2.29 -6.01
C ALA A 654 9.22 2.04 -6.81
N SER A 655 9.17 1.16 -7.80
CA SER A 655 10.30 0.82 -8.68
C SER A 655 10.85 2.03 -9.42
N TYR A 656 10.00 2.91 -9.95
CA TYR A 656 10.42 4.11 -10.65
C TYR A 656 11.21 5.08 -9.75
N MET A 657 10.84 5.18 -8.48
CA MET A 657 11.59 5.95 -7.48
C MET A 657 12.91 5.28 -7.12
N ALA A 658 12.89 3.96 -7.00
CA ALA A 658 14.06 3.16 -6.67
C ALA A 658 15.16 3.28 -7.75
N GLU A 659 14.80 3.28 -9.03
CA GLU A 659 15.74 3.47 -10.15
C GLU A 659 16.55 4.77 -10.05
N GLN A 660 15.93 5.83 -9.53
CA GLN A 660 16.59 7.12 -9.37
C GLN A 660 17.49 7.21 -8.13
N MET A 661 17.28 6.32 -7.15
CA MET A 661 17.83 6.47 -5.80
C MET A 661 19.36 6.37 -5.76
N CYS A 662 19.96 5.37 -6.40
CA CYS A 662 21.43 5.22 -6.42
C CYS A 662 22.15 6.37 -7.13
N GLY A 663 21.48 7.05 -8.07
CA GLY A 663 22.02 8.28 -8.71
C GLY A 663 22.16 9.47 -7.75
N LYS A 664 21.34 9.50 -6.68
CA LYS A 664 21.31 10.59 -5.69
C LYS A 664 22.14 10.29 -4.44
N ILE A 665 22.27 9.05 -4.05
CA ILE A 665 23.08 8.61 -2.90
C ILE A 665 24.55 8.75 -3.26
N THR A 666 25.36 9.30 -2.35
CA THR A 666 26.79 9.55 -2.56
C THR A 666 27.70 8.52 -1.90
N ARG A 667 27.20 7.66 -1.00
CA ARG A 667 27.95 6.63 -0.26
C ARG A 667 27.10 5.38 -0.04
N ASN A 668 27.71 4.30 0.40
CA ASN A 668 27.01 3.13 0.93
C ASN A 668 26.85 3.21 2.46
N PHE A 669 26.14 2.25 3.07
CA PHE A 669 26.14 2.08 4.51
C PHE A 669 27.57 1.85 5.03
N THR A 670 27.84 2.36 6.21
CA THR A 670 28.96 1.86 7.02
C THR A 670 28.57 0.53 7.67
N GLN A 671 29.55 -0.29 8.07
CA GLN A 671 29.31 -1.56 8.78
C GLN A 671 28.40 -1.34 10.01
N ARG A 672 28.69 -0.30 10.80
CA ARG A 672 27.92 0.05 12.00
C ARG A 672 26.47 0.46 11.69
N GLU A 673 26.27 1.23 10.62
CA GLU A 673 24.91 1.60 10.18
C GLU A 673 24.13 0.36 9.72
N TRP A 674 24.79 -0.56 8.99
CA TRP A 674 24.18 -1.81 8.58
C TRP A 674 23.70 -2.64 9.77
N GLU A 675 24.57 -2.86 10.75
CA GLU A 675 24.25 -3.59 11.98
C GLU A 675 23.12 -2.92 12.78
N THR A 676 23.09 -1.57 12.81
CA THR A 676 22.09 -0.78 13.55
C THR A 676 20.74 -0.75 12.87
N TYR A 677 20.73 -0.59 11.55
CA TYR A 677 19.49 -0.29 10.80
C TYR A 677 18.95 -1.49 10.02
N VAL A 678 19.80 -2.40 9.60
CA VAL A 678 19.43 -3.61 8.88
C VAL A 678 19.35 -4.78 9.85
N SER A 679 20.48 -5.43 10.13
CA SER A 679 20.63 -6.50 11.15
C SER A 679 22.11 -6.85 11.31
N TYR A 680 22.50 -7.33 12.50
CA TYR A 680 23.83 -7.89 12.76
C TYR A 680 24.00 -9.32 12.23
N ASP A 681 22.91 -10.04 11.99
CA ASP A 681 22.91 -11.43 11.49
C ASP A 681 22.69 -11.51 9.97
N ILE A 682 22.67 -10.38 9.26
CA ILE A 682 22.65 -10.31 7.80
C ILE A 682 24.01 -9.74 7.34
N ASN A 683 24.71 -10.51 6.52
CA ASN A 683 25.99 -10.07 5.97
C ASN A 683 25.85 -8.74 5.24
N TYR A 684 26.81 -7.84 5.49
CA TYR A 684 26.88 -6.56 4.80
C TYR A 684 26.93 -6.74 3.28
N GLN A 685 26.14 -5.96 2.59
CA GLN A 685 26.14 -5.86 1.12
C GLN A 685 26.03 -4.41 0.68
N LYS A 686 26.68 -4.07 -0.41
CA LYS A 686 26.60 -2.73 -0.98
C LYS A 686 25.20 -2.50 -1.55
N THR A 687 24.49 -1.52 -1.01
CA THR A 687 23.16 -1.11 -1.50
C THR A 687 23.22 -0.50 -2.90
N CYS A 688 24.27 0.33 -3.15
CA CYS A 688 24.56 0.89 -4.46
C CYS A 688 25.93 0.38 -4.94
N PRO A 689 26.01 -0.58 -5.87
CA PRO A 689 27.25 -1.25 -6.24
C PRO A 689 28.38 -0.31 -6.71
N ASN A 690 28.01 0.80 -7.36
CA ASN A 690 28.95 1.76 -7.97
C ASN A 690 29.37 2.91 -7.03
N LYS A 691 29.10 2.81 -5.73
CA LYS A 691 29.43 3.87 -4.74
C LYS A 691 30.44 3.39 -3.73
#